data_0fe5bef6705d073427e385363ac8cb49
#
_entry.id   0fe5bef6705d073427e385363ac8cb49
#
_cell.length_a   1.000
_cell.length_b   1.000
_cell.length_c   1.000
_cell.angle_alpha   90.00
_cell.angle_beta   90.00
_cell.angle_gamma   90.00
#
_symmetry.space_group_name_H-M   'P 1'
#
loop_
_entity.id
_entity.type
_entity.pdbx_description
1 polymer ?
#
loop_
_entity_poly.entity_id
_entity_poly.type
_entity_poly.pdbx_seq_one_letter_code
_entity_poly.pdbx_strand_id
1 'polypeptide(L)'
;MLERINTELGVTIILSEHNLSEVFPLSDKVVVMENGKITAENTPYKIGEGLRQNSMFAALPTPTKIYYSLGNNFGNCPITIRDGRKWLEKQQIDEHFEFKSKKNRINTEPILELKDVWFRYEKNSDDILKGLSFKVRKNEFYAIVGGNGVGKSTALSVISKINRPYRGKVFINDNTKVAVMPQNPQSLFLKKSVLEELYDAVFDVEKEKRENEIEYVIKLCELDNLLENHPYDLSGGEQQRVALAKMLLRKPDLLVLDEPTKGLDACFKRKLATILKSLQKNGMTVLMVTHDIEFCAEYADICAMFFDGKIVSEAPPRKFFAENNFYTTSAKRMADGIIENAVLDKDVIRALGGEAEDLTETNDELNYILPKKTVIKQSKKEYKKLNVHNVILGIVFVILFVLTQCLFCGRYDNWKNYVAQTISILFIAVAMFNLIPRKKLGKELIQNEKSKRKISKRTKIATLLILFLIPLTIFIGIYYLGDKKYYFISLLIILETMIPLGFAFENRKPKARELVIISALCAIGVAGRTAFFMLPQFKPVAAIVIISGVAFGGETGFLVGAITAFVSNFFFGQGPWTPWQMFSFGIIGFLAGIMFQKGILRKTKTDMCVFGFLVTFVIYGGIMNPASVIMWQSNININMVLSSYVMGMPFDFIHAVSTVFFLFFAAEPMLEKLERIKIKYGLIE
;
A
#
# COMPACT_ATOMS: atom_id res chain seq x y z
N MET A 1 -16.42 -15.74 20.06
CA MET A 1 -16.94 -14.35 19.97
C MET A 1 -17.95 -14.22 18.84
N LEU A 2 -17.64 -14.60 17.59
CA LEU A 2 -18.55 -14.50 16.43
C LEU A 2 -19.85 -15.29 16.66
N GLU A 3 -19.74 -16.54 17.10
CA GLU A 3 -20.89 -17.40 17.44
C GLU A 3 -21.83 -16.74 18.46
N ARG A 4 -21.29 -16.13 19.51
CA ARG A 4 -22.08 -15.41 20.52
C ARG A 4 -22.80 -14.18 19.94
N ILE A 5 -22.13 -13.43 19.05
CA ILE A 5 -22.76 -12.28 18.39
C ILE A 5 -23.91 -12.74 17.47
N ASN A 6 -23.73 -13.84 16.76
CA ASN A 6 -24.78 -14.40 15.92
C ASN A 6 -25.95 -14.94 16.76
N THR A 7 -25.67 -15.77 17.77
CA THR A 7 -26.71 -16.46 18.57
C THR A 7 -27.41 -15.56 19.58
N GLU A 8 -26.64 -14.68 20.28
CA GLU A 8 -27.21 -13.83 21.33
C GLU A 8 -27.82 -12.52 20.79
N LEU A 9 -27.25 -11.95 19.72
CA LEU A 9 -27.69 -10.68 19.15
C LEU A 9 -28.48 -10.82 17.84
N GLY A 10 -28.63 -12.03 17.29
CA GLY A 10 -29.33 -12.28 16.03
C GLY A 10 -28.70 -11.60 14.81
N VAL A 11 -27.41 -11.29 14.86
CA VAL A 11 -26.70 -10.58 13.77
C VAL A 11 -26.26 -11.57 12.71
N THR A 12 -26.61 -11.31 11.44
CA THR A 12 -26.08 -12.07 10.31
C THR A 12 -24.61 -11.69 10.07
N ILE A 13 -23.74 -12.70 10.04
CA ILE A 13 -22.30 -12.50 9.88
C ILE A 13 -21.86 -13.08 8.53
N ILE A 14 -21.22 -12.27 7.69
CA ILE A 14 -20.55 -12.70 6.46
C ILE A 14 -19.05 -12.62 6.71
N LEU A 15 -18.36 -13.76 6.59
CA LEU A 15 -16.94 -13.87 6.82
C LEU A 15 -16.23 -14.35 5.56
N SER A 16 -15.12 -13.71 5.21
CA SER A 16 -14.23 -14.14 4.12
C SER A 16 -12.90 -14.56 4.73
N GLU A 17 -12.55 -15.84 4.58
CA GLU A 17 -11.37 -16.45 5.17
C GLU A 17 -10.70 -17.45 4.23
N HIS A 18 -9.39 -17.58 4.35
CA HIS A 18 -8.59 -18.57 3.63
C HIS A 18 -8.26 -19.80 4.51
N ASN A 19 -8.18 -19.61 5.82
CA ASN A 19 -7.99 -20.72 6.77
C ASN A 19 -9.35 -21.20 7.29
N LEU A 20 -9.87 -22.25 6.66
CA LEU A 20 -11.21 -22.73 6.93
C LEU A 20 -11.35 -23.60 8.18
N SER A 21 -10.26 -24.09 8.76
CA SER A 21 -10.30 -25.09 9.84
C SER A 21 -11.07 -24.63 11.07
N GLU A 22 -11.02 -23.34 11.40
CA GLU A 22 -11.71 -22.79 12.58
C GLU A 22 -13.11 -22.26 12.28
N VAL A 23 -13.32 -21.75 11.05
CA VAL A 23 -14.53 -21.01 10.67
C VAL A 23 -15.57 -21.93 10.05
N PHE A 24 -15.12 -22.94 9.31
CA PHE A 24 -15.97 -23.87 8.58
C PHE A 24 -16.99 -24.60 9.47
N PRO A 25 -16.60 -25.10 10.68
CA PRO A 25 -17.57 -25.72 11.59
C PRO A 25 -18.58 -24.77 12.21
N LEU A 26 -18.31 -23.46 12.20
CA LEU A 26 -19.19 -22.44 12.77
C LEU A 26 -20.17 -21.85 11.76
N SER A 27 -19.99 -22.18 10.46
CA SER A 27 -20.79 -21.59 9.40
C SER A 27 -22.05 -22.40 9.12
N ASP A 28 -23.20 -21.73 8.95
CA ASP A 28 -24.43 -22.33 8.50
C ASP A 28 -24.40 -22.63 7.00
N LYS A 29 -23.69 -21.77 6.24
CA LYS A 29 -23.63 -21.78 4.80
C LYS A 29 -22.24 -21.39 4.29
N VAL A 30 -21.74 -22.12 3.32
CA VAL A 30 -20.47 -21.89 2.65
C VAL A 30 -20.74 -21.48 1.21
N VAL A 31 -20.12 -20.37 0.80
CA VAL A 31 -20.17 -19.85 -0.57
C VAL A 31 -18.75 -19.81 -1.13
N VAL A 32 -18.53 -20.48 -2.24
CA VAL A 32 -17.23 -20.48 -2.94
C VAL A 32 -17.28 -19.52 -4.10
N MET A 33 -16.30 -18.63 -4.16
CA MET A 33 -16.21 -17.59 -5.19
C MET A 33 -14.92 -17.75 -5.99
N GLU A 34 -15.05 -17.72 -7.31
CA GLU A 34 -13.92 -17.67 -8.25
C GLU A 34 -14.17 -16.59 -9.30
N ASN A 35 -13.16 -15.79 -9.58
CA ASN A 35 -13.24 -14.71 -10.59
C ASN A 35 -14.49 -13.80 -10.44
N GLY A 36 -14.86 -13.51 -9.19
CA GLY A 36 -15.99 -12.64 -8.87
C GLY A 36 -17.38 -13.29 -9.05
N LYS A 37 -17.44 -14.62 -9.29
CA LYS A 37 -18.70 -15.38 -9.45
C LYS A 37 -18.80 -16.45 -8.37
N ILE A 38 -20.02 -16.74 -7.94
CA ILE A 38 -20.31 -17.87 -7.05
C ILE A 38 -20.26 -19.14 -7.90
N THR A 39 -19.36 -20.07 -7.55
CA THR A 39 -19.18 -21.36 -8.22
C THR A 39 -19.85 -22.51 -7.48
N ALA A 40 -19.93 -22.43 -6.15
CA ALA A 40 -20.62 -23.40 -5.32
C ALA A 40 -21.23 -22.74 -4.08
N GLU A 41 -22.36 -23.26 -3.63
CA GLU A 41 -23.06 -22.79 -2.44
C GLU A 41 -23.79 -23.99 -1.79
N ASN A 42 -23.45 -24.28 -0.53
CA ASN A 42 -24.10 -25.36 0.23
C ASN A 42 -23.81 -25.22 1.74
N THR A 43 -24.36 -26.16 2.54
CA THR A 43 -23.93 -26.32 3.93
C THR A 43 -22.50 -26.88 4.03
N PRO A 44 -21.77 -26.67 5.14
CA PRO A 44 -20.44 -27.25 5.35
C PRO A 44 -20.37 -28.76 5.11
N TYR A 45 -21.42 -29.48 5.42
CA TYR A 45 -21.52 -30.92 5.27
C TYR A 45 -21.60 -31.40 3.80
N LYS A 46 -22.07 -30.57 2.88
CA LYS A 46 -22.34 -30.95 1.48
C LYS A 46 -21.51 -30.21 0.46
N ILE A 47 -20.85 -29.11 0.82
CA ILE A 47 -20.12 -28.27 -0.12
C ILE A 47 -19.00 -29.03 -0.85
N GLY A 48 -18.35 -29.99 -0.18
CA GLY A 48 -17.24 -30.75 -0.76
C GLY A 48 -17.63 -31.61 -1.96
N GLU A 49 -18.90 -32.02 -2.08
CA GLU A 49 -19.39 -32.77 -3.24
C GLU A 49 -19.28 -31.95 -4.54
N GLY A 50 -19.68 -30.69 -4.50
CA GLY A 50 -19.58 -29.76 -5.64
C GLY A 50 -18.14 -29.30 -5.93
N LEU A 51 -17.18 -29.54 -5.02
CA LEU A 51 -15.83 -29.06 -5.16
C LEU A 51 -14.80 -30.12 -5.59
N ARG A 52 -15.19 -31.40 -5.74
CA ARG A 52 -14.25 -32.50 -6.06
C ARG A 52 -13.34 -32.24 -7.26
N GLN A 53 -13.84 -31.59 -8.29
CA GLN A 53 -13.06 -31.23 -9.50
C GLN A 53 -12.58 -29.80 -9.51
N ASN A 54 -12.77 -29.07 -8.41
CA ASN A 54 -12.43 -27.66 -8.30
C ASN A 54 -11.10 -27.47 -7.52
N SER A 55 -10.30 -26.50 -7.92
CA SER A 55 -9.05 -26.14 -7.24
C SER A 55 -9.23 -25.85 -5.75
N MET A 56 -10.41 -25.33 -5.37
CA MET A 56 -10.78 -25.01 -3.99
C MET A 56 -11.02 -26.22 -3.10
N PHE A 57 -11.09 -27.45 -3.66
CA PHE A 57 -11.13 -28.68 -2.87
C PHE A 57 -9.94 -28.80 -1.89
N ALA A 58 -8.79 -28.30 -2.31
CA ALA A 58 -7.59 -28.25 -1.47
C ALA A 58 -7.74 -27.38 -0.21
N ALA A 59 -8.67 -26.43 -0.21
CA ALA A 59 -8.92 -25.53 0.92
C ALA A 59 -9.82 -26.15 2.00
N LEU A 60 -10.51 -27.26 1.72
CA LEU A 60 -11.40 -27.93 2.66
C LEU A 60 -10.63 -28.38 3.91
N PRO A 61 -11.28 -28.37 5.10
CA PRO A 61 -10.71 -28.97 6.31
C PRO A 61 -10.32 -30.42 6.09
N THR A 62 -9.22 -30.88 6.71
CA THR A 62 -8.67 -32.23 6.53
C THR A 62 -9.70 -33.36 6.68
N PRO A 63 -10.59 -33.39 7.70
CA PRO A 63 -11.60 -34.44 7.81
C PRO A 63 -12.57 -34.48 6.62
N THR A 64 -13.04 -33.30 6.20
CA THR A 64 -13.95 -33.15 5.07
C THR A 64 -13.27 -33.58 3.76
N LYS A 65 -12.01 -33.18 3.59
CA LYS A 65 -11.20 -33.51 2.41
C LYS A 65 -10.97 -35.03 2.31
N ILE A 66 -10.58 -35.71 3.41
CA ILE A 66 -10.41 -37.16 3.44
C ILE A 66 -11.71 -37.87 3.06
N TYR A 67 -12.84 -37.47 3.67
CA TYR A 67 -14.16 -38.04 3.39
C TYR A 67 -14.53 -38.00 1.91
N TYR A 68 -14.42 -36.82 1.30
CA TYR A 68 -14.77 -36.66 -0.10
C TYR A 68 -13.76 -37.25 -1.09
N SER A 69 -12.50 -37.44 -0.70
CA SER A 69 -11.47 -38.11 -1.53
C SER A 69 -11.73 -39.61 -1.68
N LEU A 70 -12.37 -40.23 -0.73
CA LEU A 70 -12.67 -41.68 -0.77
C LEU A 70 -13.88 -42.05 -1.64
N GLY A 71 -14.61 -41.10 -2.15
CA GLY A 71 -15.76 -41.36 -3.06
C GLY A 71 -16.98 -42.01 -2.42
N ASN A 72 -16.90 -42.47 -1.19
CA ASN A 72 -17.92 -43.23 -0.50
C ASN A 72 -18.61 -42.38 0.58
N ASN A 73 -19.89 -42.17 0.40
CA ASN A 73 -20.75 -41.42 1.32
C ASN A 73 -21.22 -42.33 2.49
N PHE A 74 -20.33 -42.92 3.25
CA PHE A 74 -20.71 -43.68 4.44
C PHE A 74 -20.90 -42.73 5.63
N GLY A 75 -22.14 -42.40 5.94
CA GLY A 75 -22.52 -41.55 7.04
C GLY A 75 -22.43 -40.04 6.75
N ASN A 76 -22.52 -39.24 7.78
CA ASN A 76 -22.43 -37.78 7.67
C ASN A 76 -20.96 -37.33 7.49
N CYS A 77 -20.75 -36.36 6.58
CA CYS A 77 -19.44 -35.78 6.35
C CYS A 77 -18.86 -35.15 7.64
N PRO A 78 -17.67 -35.56 8.10
CA PRO A 78 -17.03 -34.93 9.25
C PRO A 78 -16.50 -33.55 8.89
N ILE A 79 -16.80 -32.54 9.72
CA ILE A 79 -16.33 -31.17 9.55
C ILE A 79 -15.31 -30.73 10.60
N THR A 80 -15.22 -31.49 11.72
CA THR A 80 -14.23 -31.26 12.77
C THR A 80 -13.30 -32.46 12.91
N ILE A 81 -12.13 -32.26 13.52
CA ILE A 81 -11.18 -33.35 13.81
C ILE A 81 -11.85 -34.41 14.71
N ARG A 82 -12.67 -34.00 15.68
CA ARG A 82 -13.41 -34.91 16.57
C ARG A 82 -14.40 -35.79 15.79
N ASP A 83 -15.14 -35.20 14.86
CA ASP A 83 -16.10 -35.96 14.05
C ASP A 83 -15.37 -36.86 13.07
N GLY A 84 -14.24 -36.38 12.52
CA GLY A 84 -13.36 -37.17 11.66
C GLY A 84 -12.81 -38.41 12.36
N ARG A 85 -12.38 -38.27 13.63
CA ARG A 85 -11.92 -39.41 14.45
C ARG A 85 -13.03 -40.45 14.65
N LYS A 86 -14.22 -39.99 15.08
CA LYS A 86 -15.39 -40.88 15.28
C LYS A 86 -15.84 -41.57 13.98
N TRP A 87 -15.67 -40.90 12.86
CA TRP A 87 -15.96 -41.46 11.53
C TRP A 87 -14.91 -42.49 11.15
N LEU A 88 -13.60 -42.22 11.40
CA LEU A 88 -12.48 -43.09 11.11
C LEU A 88 -12.52 -44.39 11.91
N GLU A 89 -12.93 -44.36 13.20
CA GLU A 89 -13.12 -45.52 14.07
C GLU A 89 -14.13 -46.57 13.51
N LYS A 90 -14.98 -46.17 12.59
CA LYS A 90 -15.99 -47.02 11.95
C LYS A 90 -15.59 -47.57 10.60
N GLN A 91 -14.41 -47.18 10.09
CA GLN A 91 -13.92 -47.60 8.77
C GLN A 91 -13.06 -48.84 8.88
N GLN A 92 -13.00 -49.61 7.78
CA GLN A 92 -12.05 -50.70 7.63
C GLN A 92 -10.68 -50.12 7.21
N ILE A 93 -9.64 -50.41 7.97
CA ILE A 93 -8.29 -49.93 7.75
C ILE A 93 -7.44 -51.10 7.22
N ASP A 94 -6.63 -50.83 6.23
CA ASP A 94 -5.63 -51.80 5.74
C ASP A 94 -4.48 -51.89 6.76
N GLU A 95 -4.43 -52.97 7.53
CA GLU A 95 -3.43 -53.20 8.58
C GLU A 95 -2.02 -53.38 8.01
N HIS A 96 -1.87 -53.63 6.70
CA HIS A 96 -0.57 -53.89 6.05
C HIS A 96 -0.02 -52.65 5.31
N PHE A 97 -0.64 -51.46 5.48
CA PHE A 97 -0.18 -50.27 4.80
C PHE A 97 1.12 -49.73 5.44
N GLU A 98 2.23 -49.87 4.74
CA GLU A 98 3.51 -49.30 5.14
C GLU A 98 3.74 -47.94 4.51
N PHE A 99 4.06 -46.94 5.34
CA PHE A 99 4.39 -45.61 4.89
C PHE A 99 5.79 -45.55 4.29
N LYS A 100 5.91 -45.16 3.02
CA LYS A 100 7.23 -44.93 2.39
C LYS A 100 7.98 -43.81 3.12
N SER A 101 9.05 -44.17 3.83
CA SER A 101 9.99 -43.22 4.42
C SER A 101 10.78 -42.52 3.31
N LYS A 102 10.82 -41.22 3.29
CA LYS A 102 11.75 -40.47 2.41
C LYS A 102 13.19 -40.87 2.79
N LYS A 103 14.03 -41.05 1.77
CA LYS A 103 15.45 -41.45 1.93
C LYS A 103 16.18 -40.58 2.95
N ASN A 104 17.09 -41.24 3.68
CA ASN A 104 17.96 -40.63 4.68
C ASN A 104 18.64 -39.35 4.21
N ARG A 105 18.82 -38.44 5.17
CA ARG A 105 19.56 -37.17 5.08
C ARG A 105 20.88 -37.38 4.32
N ILE A 106 21.04 -36.74 3.17
CA ILE A 106 22.33 -36.71 2.47
C ILE A 106 23.29 -35.90 3.36
N ASN A 107 24.42 -36.49 3.69
CA ASN A 107 25.41 -35.89 4.60
C ASN A 107 26.24 -34.81 3.85
N THR A 108 25.60 -33.70 3.45
CA THR A 108 26.24 -32.55 2.81
C THR A 108 26.79 -31.57 3.84
N GLU A 109 27.73 -30.73 3.43
CA GLU A 109 28.28 -29.67 4.27
C GLU A 109 27.18 -28.62 4.66
N PRO A 110 27.24 -28.09 5.90
CA PRO A 110 26.32 -27.03 6.30
C PRO A 110 26.59 -25.75 5.53
N ILE A 111 25.53 -25.10 4.99
CA ILE A 111 25.60 -23.80 4.36
C ILE A 111 25.42 -22.67 5.41
N LEU A 112 24.67 -22.97 6.47
CA LEU A 112 24.39 -22.09 7.60
C LEU A 112 24.55 -22.85 8.91
N GLU A 113 25.29 -22.31 9.88
CA GLU A 113 25.43 -22.87 11.22
C GLU A 113 25.34 -21.72 12.27
N LEU A 114 24.48 -21.91 13.26
CA LEU A 114 24.42 -21.09 14.46
C LEU A 114 24.98 -21.87 15.63
N LYS A 115 25.84 -21.22 16.46
CA LYS A 115 26.44 -21.83 17.66
C LYS A 115 26.24 -20.91 18.86
N ASP A 116 25.46 -21.37 19.82
CA ASP A 116 25.22 -20.70 21.11
C ASP A 116 24.91 -19.21 20.98
N VAL A 117 23.95 -18.87 20.06
CA VAL A 117 23.61 -17.50 19.70
C VAL A 117 22.63 -16.91 20.72
N TRP A 118 23.04 -15.78 21.32
CA TRP A 118 22.26 -15.01 22.27
C TRP A 118 22.02 -13.62 21.73
N PHE A 119 20.77 -13.14 21.83
CA PHE A 119 20.38 -11.83 21.34
C PHE A 119 19.26 -11.20 22.17
N ARG A 120 19.37 -9.88 22.38
CA ARG A 120 18.35 -8.98 22.92
C ARG A 120 18.43 -7.63 22.18
N TYR A 121 17.32 -6.91 22.12
CA TYR A 121 17.29 -5.62 21.41
C TYR A 121 17.95 -4.50 22.22
N GLU A 122 17.75 -4.49 23.53
CA GLU A 122 18.33 -3.49 24.43
C GLU A 122 19.15 -4.16 25.53
N LYS A 123 20.17 -3.46 26.05
CA LYS A 123 21.11 -4.02 27.04
C LYS A 123 20.43 -4.54 28.31
N ASN A 124 19.29 -3.95 28.69
CA ASN A 124 18.54 -4.30 29.91
C ASN A 124 17.23 -5.04 29.63
N SER A 125 16.95 -5.44 28.37
CA SER A 125 15.78 -6.27 28.03
C SER A 125 16.07 -7.76 28.19
N ASP A 126 15.01 -8.55 28.26
CA ASP A 126 15.10 -10.00 28.27
C ASP A 126 15.70 -10.55 26.98
N ASP A 127 16.40 -11.67 27.11
CA ASP A 127 16.96 -12.38 25.95
C ASP A 127 15.87 -13.00 25.10
N ILE A 128 15.86 -12.68 23.81
CA ILE A 128 14.93 -13.22 22.83
C ILE A 128 15.50 -14.50 22.23
N LEU A 129 16.82 -14.55 21.96
CA LEU A 129 17.51 -15.76 21.58
C LEU A 129 18.37 -16.21 22.76
N LYS A 130 18.23 -17.47 23.16
CA LYS A 130 18.80 -18.03 24.39
C LYS A 130 19.63 -19.28 24.08
N GLY A 131 20.83 -19.08 23.50
CA GLY A 131 21.74 -20.17 23.11
C GLY A 131 21.26 -20.92 21.86
N LEU A 132 20.71 -20.21 20.88
CA LEU A 132 20.18 -20.77 19.65
C LEU A 132 21.30 -21.46 18.86
N SER A 133 21.13 -22.77 18.60
CA SER A 133 22.09 -23.62 17.87
C SER A 133 21.36 -24.54 16.91
N PHE A 134 21.67 -24.49 15.62
CA PHE A 134 21.20 -25.42 14.60
C PHE A 134 22.04 -25.29 13.32
N LYS A 135 21.86 -26.25 12.39
CA LYS A 135 22.58 -26.29 11.11
C LYS A 135 21.62 -26.54 9.96
N VAL A 136 21.77 -25.79 8.89
CA VAL A 136 21.08 -26.02 7.62
C VAL A 136 22.10 -26.51 6.60
N ARG A 137 21.80 -27.59 5.92
CA ARG A 137 22.70 -28.21 4.94
C ARG A 137 22.40 -27.73 3.52
N LYS A 138 23.37 -27.86 2.62
CA LYS A 138 23.16 -27.54 1.20
C LYS A 138 22.04 -28.41 0.62
N ASN A 139 21.19 -27.77 -0.19
CA ASN A 139 20.05 -28.41 -0.87
C ASN A 139 18.98 -28.96 0.08
N GLU A 140 18.92 -28.48 1.31
CA GLU A 140 17.94 -28.87 2.32
C GLU A 140 16.80 -27.87 2.38
N PHE A 141 15.57 -28.34 2.50
CA PHE A 141 14.43 -27.55 2.88
C PHE A 141 14.21 -27.69 4.40
N TYR A 142 14.71 -26.70 5.14
CA TYR A 142 14.65 -26.67 6.60
C TYR A 142 13.52 -25.76 7.06
N ALA A 143 12.56 -26.27 7.80
CA ALA A 143 11.41 -25.55 8.32
C ALA A 143 11.50 -25.35 9.84
N ILE A 144 11.36 -24.11 10.30
CA ILE A 144 11.26 -23.76 11.72
C ILE A 144 9.81 -23.46 12.04
N VAL A 145 9.23 -24.25 12.94
CA VAL A 145 7.86 -24.08 13.43
C VAL A 145 7.86 -23.62 14.89
N GLY A 146 6.82 -22.89 15.31
CA GLY A 146 6.70 -22.41 16.70
C GLY A 146 5.62 -21.35 16.84
N GLY A 147 5.24 -21.04 18.08
CA GLY A 147 4.23 -20.03 18.41
C GLY A 147 4.59 -18.59 17.97
N ASN A 148 3.62 -17.70 18.00
CA ASN A 148 3.86 -16.28 17.74
C ASN A 148 4.65 -15.65 18.91
N GLY A 149 5.56 -14.70 18.58
CA GLY A 149 6.32 -13.95 19.60
C GLY A 149 7.50 -14.69 20.23
N VAL A 150 7.78 -15.95 19.88
CA VAL A 150 8.88 -16.74 20.46
C VAL A 150 10.28 -16.36 19.99
N GLY A 151 10.43 -15.44 19.01
CA GLY A 151 11.74 -14.96 18.52
C GLY A 151 12.15 -15.48 17.15
N LYS A 152 11.26 -16.13 16.36
CA LYS A 152 11.59 -16.69 15.03
C LYS A 152 12.08 -15.63 14.04
N SER A 153 11.35 -14.53 13.86
CA SER A 153 11.76 -13.43 12.96
C SER A 153 13.03 -12.73 13.47
N THR A 154 13.25 -12.70 14.79
CA THR A 154 14.51 -12.23 15.38
C THR A 154 15.68 -13.14 15.00
N ALA A 155 15.49 -14.45 15.02
CA ALA A 155 16.52 -15.40 14.54
C ALA A 155 16.86 -15.14 13.06
N LEU A 156 15.85 -14.91 12.20
CA LEU A 156 16.08 -14.55 10.79
C LEU A 156 16.82 -13.22 10.64
N SER A 157 16.55 -12.22 11.48
CA SER A 157 17.26 -10.95 11.44
C SER A 157 18.74 -11.08 11.82
N VAL A 158 19.06 -12.01 12.70
CA VAL A 158 20.46 -12.34 13.06
C VAL A 158 21.14 -13.12 11.94
N ILE A 159 20.45 -14.08 11.31
CA ILE A 159 20.96 -14.84 10.15
C ILE A 159 21.24 -13.89 8.97
N SER A 160 20.35 -12.95 8.70
CA SER A 160 20.51 -11.94 7.63
C SER A 160 21.54 -10.83 7.95
N LYS A 161 22.20 -10.91 9.11
CA LYS A 161 23.18 -9.92 9.61
C LYS A 161 22.61 -8.50 9.80
N ILE A 162 21.28 -8.35 9.86
CA ILE A 162 20.62 -7.11 10.23
C ILE A 162 20.93 -6.80 11.69
N ASN A 163 20.77 -7.79 12.56
CA ASN A 163 21.10 -7.72 13.96
C ASN A 163 22.36 -8.55 14.27
N ARG A 164 23.18 -8.10 15.22
CA ARG A 164 24.38 -8.83 15.66
C ARG A 164 24.15 -9.45 17.03
N PRO A 165 24.40 -10.75 17.21
CA PRO A 165 24.31 -11.37 18.52
C PRO A 165 25.40 -10.82 19.44
N TYR A 166 25.12 -10.69 20.72
CA TYR A 166 26.12 -10.27 21.70
C TYR A 166 26.98 -11.45 22.18
N ARG A 167 26.50 -12.69 21.99
CA ARG A 167 27.21 -13.93 22.29
C ARG A 167 26.89 -14.98 21.24
N GLY A 168 27.83 -15.91 20.99
CA GLY A 168 27.72 -16.96 19.99
C GLY A 168 28.20 -16.52 18.61
N LYS A 169 28.05 -17.41 17.62
CA LYS A 169 28.54 -17.18 16.25
C LYS A 169 27.52 -17.67 15.22
N VAL A 170 27.40 -16.93 14.12
CA VAL A 170 26.66 -17.30 12.93
C VAL A 170 27.65 -17.51 11.79
N PHE A 171 27.73 -18.70 11.26
CA PHE A 171 28.59 -19.10 10.13
C PHE A 171 27.70 -19.26 8.89
N ILE A 172 28.03 -18.58 7.82
CA ILE A 172 27.48 -18.78 6.49
C ILE A 172 28.69 -19.01 5.59
N ASN A 173 28.65 -20.05 4.73
CA ASN A 173 29.76 -20.34 3.82
C ASN A 173 30.12 -19.12 2.99
N ASP A 174 31.44 -18.94 2.78
CA ASP A 174 31.94 -17.86 1.91
C ASP A 174 31.35 -17.99 0.51
N ASN A 175 31.05 -16.82 -0.11
CA ASN A 175 30.40 -16.70 -1.41
C ASN A 175 28.93 -17.14 -1.50
N THR A 176 28.26 -17.49 -0.39
CA THR A 176 26.83 -17.82 -0.37
C THR A 176 25.98 -16.55 -0.58
N LYS A 177 25.19 -16.50 -1.64
CA LYS A 177 24.18 -15.46 -1.86
C LYS A 177 22.95 -15.78 -1.03
N VAL A 178 22.63 -14.89 -0.10
CA VAL A 178 21.44 -15.01 0.77
C VAL A 178 20.38 -14.04 0.33
N ALA A 179 19.16 -14.52 0.09
CA ALA A 179 18.00 -13.67 -0.08
C ALA A 179 17.01 -13.91 1.07
N VAL A 180 16.46 -12.83 1.62
CA VAL A 180 15.54 -12.88 2.77
C VAL A 180 14.22 -12.24 2.40
N MET A 181 13.14 -13.00 2.48
CA MET A 181 11.79 -12.51 2.32
C MET A 181 11.17 -12.26 3.71
N PRO A 182 10.94 -11.01 4.12
CA PRO A 182 10.39 -10.69 5.43
C PRO A 182 8.89 -10.99 5.49
N GLN A 183 8.35 -11.12 6.70
CA GLN A 183 6.92 -11.35 6.95
C GLN A 183 6.02 -10.27 6.32
N ASN A 184 6.46 -9.01 6.32
CA ASN A 184 5.78 -7.93 5.62
C ASN A 184 6.46 -7.66 4.26
N PRO A 185 5.89 -8.14 3.13
CA PRO A 185 6.48 -7.96 1.80
C PRO A 185 6.58 -6.50 1.37
N GLN A 186 5.76 -5.60 1.93
CA GLN A 186 5.78 -4.18 1.59
C GLN A 186 7.13 -3.50 1.88
N SER A 187 7.90 -4.02 2.86
CA SER A 187 9.22 -3.51 3.18
C SER A 187 10.25 -3.68 2.05
N LEU A 188 9.97 -4.57 1.09
CA LEU A 188 10.83 -4.82 -0.08
C LEU A 188 10.50 -3.91 -1.27
N PHE A 189 9.37 -3.20 -1.24
CA PHE A 189 8.87 -2.46 -2.39
C PHE A 189 9.27 -0.98 -2.35
N LEU A 190 10.03 -0.57 -3.35
CA LEU A 190 10.60 0.77 -3.48
C LEU A 190 10.14 1.50 -4.75
N LYS A 191 9.59 0.77 -5.74
CA LYS A 191 9.22 1.30 -7.06
C LYS A 191 7.72 1.53 -7.17
N LYS A 192 7.31 2.16 -8.26
CA LYS A 192 5.92 2.56 -8.51
C LYS A 192 5.06 1.48 -9.17
N SER A 193 5.67 0.49 -9.81
CA SER A 193 4.98 -0.65 -10.42
C SER A 193 5.69 -1.95 -10.11
N VAL A 194 4.95 -3.06 -10.19
CA VAL A 194 5.50 -4.41 -10.05
C VAL A 194 6.61 -4.64 -11.05
N LEU A 195 6.41 -4.24 -12.30
CA LEU A 195 7.42 -4.40 -13.35
C LEU A 195 8.71 -3.65 -13.01
N GLU A 196 8.62 -2.42 -12.52
CA GLU A 196 9.79 -1.65 -12.08
C GLU A 196 10.51 -2.33 -10.89
N GLU A 197 9.78 -2.98 -9.97
CA GLU A 197 10.37 -3.75 -8.86
C GLU A 197 11.17 -4.96 -9.35
N LEU A 198 10.67 -5.67 -10.36
CA LEU A 198 11.37 -6.82 -10.94
C LEU A 198 12.63 -6.38 -11.69
N TYR A 199 12.57 -5.29 -12.47
CA TYR A 199 13.75 -4.74 -13.14
C TYR A 199 14.81 -4.25 -12.14
N ASP A 200 14.41 -3.70 -11.00
CA ASP A 200 15.32 -3.27 -9.94
C ASP A 200 16.08 -4.45 -9.30
N ALA A 201 15.45 -5.62 -9.24
CA ALA A 201 16.09 -6.81 -8.69
C ALA A 201 17.26 -7.36 -9.54
N VAL A 202 17.27 -7.06 -10.84
CA VAL A 202 18.26 -7.57 -11.83
C VAL A 202 19.03 -6.44 -12.52
N PHE A 203 19.22 -5.30 -11.85
CA PHE A 203 19.90 -4.15 -12.45
C PHE A 203 21.33 -4.47 -12.88
N ASP A 204 22.01 -5.44 -12.23
CA ASP A 204 23.39 -5.86 -12.47
C ASP A 204 23.54 -6.88 -13.60
N VAL A 205 22.43 -7.37 -14.19
CA VAL A 205 22.44 -8.41 -15.23
C VAL A 205 22.44 -7.76 -16.63
N GLU A 206 23.11 -8.40 -17.62
CA GLU A 206 23.11 -7.98 -19.02
C GLU A 206 21.67 -7.91 -19.58
N LYS A 207 21.40 -6.91 -20.42
CA LYS A 207 20.04 -6.55 -20.82
C LYS A 207 19.23 -7.70 -21.44
N GLU A 208 19.84 -8.51 -22.33
CA GLU A 208 19.14 -9.63 -22.98
C GLU A 208 18.79 -10.76 -22.01
N LYS A 209 19.69 -11.09 -21.09
CA LYS A 209 19.45 -12.09 -20.06
C LYS A 209 18.40 -11.62 -19.05
N ARG A 210 18.39 -10.33 -18.73
CA ARG A 210 17.46 -9.70 -17.80
C ARG A 210 16.00 -9.85 -18.23
N GLU A 211 15.69 -9.61 -19.51
CA GLU A 211 14.33 -9.72 -20.03
C GLU A 211 13.79 -11.16 -19.91
N ASN A 212 14.61 -12.14 -20.26
CA ASN A 212 14.24 -13.56 -20.18
C ASN A 212 14.01 -14.02 -18.72
N GLU A 213 14.85 -13.55 -17.79
CA GLU A 213 14.72 -13.90 -16.36
C GLU A 213 13.48 -13.29 -15.74
N ILE A 214 13.17 -12.04 -16.07
CA ILE A 214 11.96 -11.35 -15.60
C ILE A 214 10.71 -12.05 -16.17
N GLU A 215 10.67 -12.36 -17.46
CA GLU A 215 9.53 -13.05 -18.07
C GLU A 215 9.30 -14.44 -17.44
N TYR A 216 10.38 -15.18 -17.19
CA TYR A 216 10.30 -16.46 -16.49
C TYR A 216 9.65 -16.32 -15.10
N VAL A 217 10.11 -15.36 -14.31
CA VAL A 217 9.62 -15.19 -12.95
C VAL A 217 8.19 -14.61 -12.93
N ILE A 218 7.81 -13.78 -13.89
CA ILE A 218 6.44 -13.30 -14.07
C ILE A 218 5.49 -14.47 -14.23
N LYS A 219 5.79 -15.40 -15.13
CA LYS A 219 4.96 -16.60 -15.35
C LYS A 219 4.95 -17.55 -14.16
N LEU A 220 6.14 -17.77 -13.56
CA LEU A 220 6.28 -18.63 -12.40
C LEU A 220 5.42 -18.18 -11.21
N CYS A 221 5.36 -16.87 -10.98
CA CYS A 221 4.62 -16.26 -9.87
C CYS A 221 3.23 -15.72 -10.27
N GLU A 222 2.78 -15.94 -11.53
CA GLU A 222 1.47 -15.47 -12.05
C GLU A 222 1.25 -13.96 -11.88
N LEU A 223 2.19 -13.17 -12.39
CA LEU A 223 2.18 -11.72 -12.21
C LEU A 223 1.71 -10.95 -13.44
N ASP A 224 1.31 -11.64 -14.53
CA ASP A 224 1.01 -11.06 -15.84
C ASP A 224 0.04 -9.88 -15.76
N ASN A 225 -1.03 -10.02 -14.99
CA ASN A 225 -2.07 -8.99 -14.85
C ASN A 225 -1.75 -7.92 -13.79
N LEU A 226 -0.61 -8.02 -13.11
CA LEU A 226 -0.24 -7.17 -11.99
C LEU A 226 0.89 -6.19 -12.29
N LEU A 227 1.53 -6.30 -13.46
CA LEU A 227 2.79 -5.64 -13.79
C LEU A 227 2.75 -4.11 -13.69
N GLU A 228 1.63 -3.51 -14.11
CA GLU A 228 1.43 -2.06 -14.09
C GLU A 228 0.92 -1.55 -12.74
N ASN A 229 0.47 -2.45 -11.86
CA ASN A 229 -0.10 -2.07 -10.57
C ASN A 229 1.00 -1.61 -9.61
N HIS A 230 0.63 -0.69 -8.72
CA HIS A 230 1.53 -0.31 -7.63
C HIS A 230 1.59 -1.45 -6.59
N PRO A 231 2.77 -1.89 -6.11
CA PRO A 231 2.90 -3.03 -5.19
C PRO A 231 2.06 -2.92 -3.90
N TYR A 232 1.85 -1.69 -3.40
CA TYR A 232 1.01 -1.48 -2.20
C TYR A 232 -0.50 -1.56 -2.44
N ASP A 233 -0.95 -1.58 -3.70
CA ASP A 233 -2.37 -1.70 -4.04
C ASP A 233 -2.80 -3.15 -4.24
N LEU A 234 -1.84 -4.06 -4.28
CA LEU A 234 -2.05 -5.50 -4.39
C LEU A 234 -2.63 -6.09 -3.09
N SER A 235 -3.37 -7.20 -3.23
CA SER A 235 -3.77 -8.03 -2.10
C SER A 235 -2.56 -8.63 -1.37
N GLY A 236 -2.73 -9.09 -0.12
CA GLY A 236 -1.63 -9.68 0.65
C GLY A 236 -0.95 -10.85 -0.06
N GLY A 237 -1.72 -11.74 -0.68
CA GLY A 237 -1.21 -12.88 -1.44
C GLY A 237 -0.46 -12.45 -2.71
N GLU A 238 -0.97 -11.44 -3.45
CA GLU A 238 -0.27 -10.89 -4.61
C GLU A 238 1.04 -10.21 -4.22
N GLN A 239 1.07 -9.50 -3.08
CA GLN A 239 2.31 -8.91 -2.54
C GLN A 239 3.34 -9.99 -2.19
N GLN A 240 2.91 -11.12 -1.61
CA GLN A 240 3.79 -12.27 -1.34
C GLN A 240 4.38 -12.85 -2.64
N ARG A 241 3.55 -12.98 -3.70
CA ARG A 241 4.01 -13.44 -5.02
C ARG A 241 5.06 -12.51 -5.63
N VAL A 242 4.84 -11.20 -5.59
CA VAL A 242 5.80 -10.20 -6.08
C VAL A 242 7.10 -10.22 -5.26
N ALA A 243 7.01 -10.35 -3.93
CA ALA A 243 8.18 -10.45 -3.07
C ALA A 243 9.00 -11.71 -3.37
N LEU A 244 8.33 -12.86 -3.53
CA LEU A 244 8.99 -14.10 -3.93
C LEU A 244 9.70 -13.96 -5.28
N ALA A 245 9.01 -13.41 -6.28
CA ALA A 245 9.56 -13.13 -7.60
C ALA A 245 10.84 -12.28 -7.53
N LYS A 246 10.80 -11.21 -6.73
CA LYS A 246 11.95 -10.33 -6.50
C LYS A 246 13.13 -11.05 -5.85
N MET A 247 12.86 -11.98 -4.91
CA MET A 247 13.90 -12.77 -4.28
C MET A 247 14.51 -13.80 -5.23
N LEU A 248 13.70 -14.47 -6.05
CA LEU A 248 14.16 -15.47 -7.02
C LEU A 248 15.05 -14.85 -8.11
N LEU A 249 14.75 -13.62 -8.55
CA LEU A 249 15.60 -12.89 -9.51
C LEU A 249 17.02 -12.62 -9.00
N ARG A 250 17.25 -12.64 -7.68
CA ARG A 250 18.57 -12.51 -7.08
C ARG A 250 19.41 -13.80 -7.17
N LYS A 251 18.81 -14.92 -7.58
CA LYS A 251 19.45 -16.27 -7.67
C LYS A 251 20.21 -16.62 -6.40
N PRO A 252 19.55 -16.70 -5.25
CA PRO A 252 20.21 -17.02 -3.99
C PRO A 252 20.60 -18.48 -3.92
N ASP A 253 21.72 -18.76 -3.21
CA ASP A 253 22.10 -20.13 -2.80
C ASP A 253 21.31 -20.55 -1.55
N LEU A 254 20.99 -19.56 -0.68
CA LEU A 254 20.17 -19.73 0.52
C LEU A 254 18.99 -18.75 0.47
N LEU A 255 17.78 -19.29 0.34
CA LEU A 255 16.53 -18.55 0.38
C LEU A 255 15.92 -18.66 1.78
N VAL A 256 15.79 -17.52 2.47
CA VAL A 256 15.22 -17.41 3.81
C VAL A 256 13.82 -16.78 3.70
N LEU A 257 12.80 -17.49 4.21
CA LEU A 257 11.40 -17.12 4.08
C LEU A 257 10.75 -16.95 5.47
N ASP A 258 10.19 -15.78 5.75
CA ASP A 258 9.43 -15.51 6.97
C ASP A 258 7.94 -15.49 6.66
N GLU A 259 7.21 -16.53 7.11
CA GLU A 259 5.75 -16.71 6.93
C GLU A 259 5.27 -16.58 5.47
N PRO A 260 5.90 -17.26 4.49
CA PRO A 260 5.60 -17.05 3.06
C PRO A 260 4.22 -17.58 2.65
N THR A 261 3.59 -18.44 3.44
CA THR A 261 2.25 -19.01 3.17
C THR A 261 1.11 -18.13 3.70
N LYS A 262 1.42 -17.07 4.45
CA LYS A 262 0.43 -16.20 5.05
C LYS A 262 -0.34 -15.41 3.99
N GLY A 263 -1.69 -15.52 4.00
CA GLY A 263 -2.56 -14.82 3.05
C GLY A 263 -2.58 -15.42 1.64
N LEU A 264 -1.93 -16.58 1.43
CA LEU A 264 -2.03 -17.33 0.18
C LEU A 264 -3.24 -18.28 0.25
N ASP A 265 -3.95 -18.40 -0.87
CA ASP A 265 -4.96 -19.43 -1.04
C ASP A 265 -4.33 -20.84 -1.16
N ALA A 266 -5.15 -21.87 -1.02
CA ALA A 266 -4.67 -23.26 -1.03
C ALA A 266 -4.04 -23.66 -2.37
N CYS A 267 -4.53 -23.11 -3.48
CA CYS A 267 -4.00 -23.39 -4.82
C CYS A 267 -2.58 -22.84 -4.95
N PHE A 268 -2.37 -21.56 -4.58
CA PHE A 268 -1.06 -20.96 -4.68
C PHE A 268 -0.07 -21.52 -3.62
N LYS A 269 -0.55 -21.97 -2.45
CA LYS A 269 0.32 -22.71 -1.51
C LYS A 269 0.94 -23.97 -2.13
N ARG A 270 0.14 -24.75 -2.87
CA ARG A 270 0.65 -25.93 -3.61
C ARG A 270 1.67 -25.51 -4.67
N LYS A 271 1.36 -24.46 -5.43
CA LYS A 271 2.28 -23.93 -6.43
C LYS A 271 3.60 -23.43 -5.81
N LEU A 272 3.52 -22.71 -4.70
CA LEU A 272 4.71 -22.30 -3.93
C LEU A 272 5.57 -23.52 -3.55
N ALA A 273 4.95 -24.56 -3.05
CA ALA A 273 5.66 -25.80 -2.71
C ALA A 273 6.35 -26.41 -3.93
N THR A 274 5.68 -26.50 -5.08
CA THR A 274 6.26 -26.98 -6.33
C THR A 274 7.45 -26.12 -6.77
N ILE A 275 7.32 -24.79 -6.71
CA ILE A 275 8.40 -23.85 -6.99
C ILE A 275 9.60 -24.11 -6.06
N LEU A 276 9.39 -24.15 -4.74
CA LEU A 276 10.46 -24.35 -3.77
C LEU A 276 11.14 -25.72 -3.94
N LYS A 277 10.38 -26.78 -4.23
CA LYS A 277 10.95 -28.11 -4.49
C LYS A 277 11.74 -28.16 -5.81
N SER A 278 11.28 -27.51 -6.87
CA SER A 278 12.04 -27.38 -8.11
C SER A 278 13.35 -26.63 -7.91
N LEU A 279 13.31 -25.50 -7.19
CA LEU A 279 14.51 -24.74 -6.85
C LEU A 279 15.49 -25.54 -6.00
N GLN A 280 14.99 -26.32 -5.04
CA GLN A 280 15.80 -27.21 -4.21
C GLN A 280 16.49 -28.28 -5.06
N LYS A 281 15.76 -28.91 -6.01
CA LYS A 281 16.36 -29.87 -6.96
C LYS A 281 17.49 -29.24 -7.78
N ASN A 282 17.39 -27.94 -8.09
CA ASN A 282 18.40 -27.18 -8.81
C ASN A 282 19.52 -26.62 -7.92
N GLY A 283 19.63 -27.07 -6.68
CA GLY A 283 20.75 -26.76 -5.77
C GLY A 283 20.51 -25.63 -4.77
N MET A 284 19.32 -25.04 -4.73
CA MET A 284 18.98 -23.99 -3.76
C MET A 284 18.67 -24.59 -2.39
N THR A 285 19.13 -23.93 -1.33
CA THR A 285 18.78 -24.25 0.05
C THR A 285 17.65 -23.35 0.51
N VAL A 286 16.65 -23.89 1.20
CA VAL A 286 15.50 -23.16 1.72
C VAL A 286 15.46 -23.23 3.24
N LEU A 287 15.45 -22.08 3.90
CA LEU A 287 15.15 -21.93 5.32
C LEU A 287 13.82 -21.21 5.46
N MET A 288 12.80 -21.85 5.97
CA MET A 288 11.46 -21.31 6.11
C MET A 288 11.06 -21.24 7.58
N VAL A 289 10.56 -20.09 8.01
CA VAL A 289 9.88 -19.93 9.29
C VAL A 289 8.39 -19.82 9.02
N THR A 290 7.57 -20.65 9.69
CA THR A 290 6.12 -20.63 9.49
C THR A 290 5.37 -21.28 10.64
N HIS A 291 4.07 -20.97 10.72
CA HIS A 291 3.10 -21.68 11.56
C HIS A 291 2.24 -22.67 10.75
N ASP A 292 2.44 -22.78 9.44
CA ASP A 292 1.71 -23.70 8.54
C ASP A 292 2.30 -25.13 8.67
N ILE A 293 1.78 -25.85 9.65
CA ILE A 293 2.24 -27.20 10.02
C ILE A 293 2.02 -28.18 8.86
N GLU A 294 0.88 -28.11 8.19
CA GLU A 294 0.52 -29.00 7.08
C GLU A 294 1.50 -28.83 5.92
N PHE A 295 1.86 -27.59 5.59
CA PHE A 295 2.86 -27.29 4.56
C PHE A 295 4.23 -27.85 4.92
N CYS A 296 4.68 -27.68 6.17
CA CYS A 296 5.96 -28.22 6.62
C CYS A 296 5.98 -29.77 6.62
N ALA A 297 4.90 -30.39 7.06
CA ALA A 297 4.80 -31.85 7.11
C ALA A 297 4.90 -32.50 5.71
N GLU A 298 4.33 -31.83 4.71
CA GLU A 298 4.31 -32.36 3.34
C GLU A 298 5.61 -32.06 2.57
N TYR A 299 6.18 -30.86 2.73
CA TYR A 299 7.22 -30.36 1.83
C TYR A 299 8.61 -30.19 2.45
N ALA A 300 8.77 -30.01 3.74
CA ALA A 300 10.10 -29.88 4.35
C ALA A 300 10.90 -31.21 4.33
N ASP A 301 12.21 -31.09 4.44
CA ASP A 301 13.07 -32.24 4.67
C ASP A 301 13.42 -32.41 6.15
N ILE A 302 13.51 -31.26 6.87
CA ILE A 302 13.71 -31.20 8.32
C ILE A 302 12.73 -30.17 8.88
N CYS A 303 12.11 -30.56 10.00
CA CYS A 303 11.32 -29.66 10.83
C CYS A 303 11.98 -29.46 12.17
N ALA A 304 12.04 -28.22 12.65
CA ALA A 304 12.61 -27.87 13.94
C ALA A 304 11.59 -27.05 14.75
N MET A 305 11.43 -27.38 16.04
CA MET A 305 10.57 -26.64 16.95
C MET A 305 11.35 -25.54 17.63
N PHE A 306 10.89 -24.31 17.40
CA PHE A 306 11.42 -23.12 18.08
C PHE A 306 10.55 -22.78 19.29
N PHE A 307 11.15 -22.82 20.47
CA PHE A 307 10.48 -22.50 21.73
C PHE A 307 11.45 -21.78 22.67
N ASP A 308 10.98 -20.76 23.36
CA ASP A 308 11.75 -19.97 24.32
C ASP A 308 13.16 -19.60 23.84
N GLY A 309 13.24 -19.07 22.62
CA GLY A 309 14.50 -18.53 22.04
C GLY A 309 15.50 -19.56 21.53
N LYS A 310 15.15 -20.84 21.46
CA LYS A 310 16.02 -21.93 20.99
C LYS A 310 15.28 -23.02 20.23
N ILE A 311 16.01 -23.87 19.52
CA ILE A 311 15.48 -25.13 18.94
C ILE A 311 15.43 -26.18 20.05
N VAL A 312 14.24 -26.76 20.29
CA VAL A 312 14.01 -27.78 21.32
C VAL A 312 13.92 -29.19 20.75
N SER A 313 13.53 -29.33 19.49
CA SER A 313 13.53 -30.61 18.78
C SER A 313 13.77 -30.42 17.28
N GLU A 314 14.39 -31.36 16.63
CA GLU A 314 14.70 -31.36 15.20
C GLU A 314 14.64 -32.79 14.67
N ALA A 315 13.82 -33.02 13.64
CA ALA A 315 13.70 -34.33 12.99
C ALA A 315 13.11 -34.21 11.57
N PRO A 316 13.22 -35.27 10.73
CA PRO A 316 12.43 -35.37 9.52
C PRO A 316 10.92 -35.25 9.81
N PRO A 317 10.10 -34.67 8.90
CA PRO A 317 8.71 -34.32 9.18
C PRO A 317 7.85 -35.45 9.74
N ARG A 318 7.92 -36.64 9.15
CA ARG A 318 7.15 -37.81 9.65
C ARG A 318 7.44 -38.12 11.11
N LYS A 319 8.73 -38.19 11.47
CA LYS A 319 9.15 -38.46 12.86
C LYS A 319 8.76 -37.28 13.75
N PHE A 320 9.03 -36.05 13.30
CA PHE A 320 8.76 -34.84 14.05
C PHE A 320 7.28 -34.72 14.43
N PHE A 321 6.36 -34.89 13.48
CA PHE A 321 4.92 -34.71 13.71
C PHE A 321 4.23 -35.92 14.30
N ALA A 322 4.80 -37.15 14.12
CA ALA A 322 4.29 -38.37 14.76
C ALA A 322 4.56 -38.41 16.27
N GLU A 323 5.72 -37.92 16.70
CA GLU A 323 6.16 -37.93 18.10
C GLU A 323 5.69 -36.67 18.86
N ASN A 324 5.14 -35.63 18.17
CA ASN A 324 4.79 -34.37 18.78
C ASN A 324 3.26 -34.28 18.99
N ASN A 325 2.81 -34.09 20.24
CA ASN A 325 1.39 -34.05 20.57
C ASN A 325 0.77 -32.65 20.45
N PHE A 326 1.57 -31.56 20.58
CA PHE A 326 1.08 -30.18 20.57
C PHE A 326 1.14 -29.57 19.19
N TYR A 327 2.27 -29.70 18.50
CA TYR A 327 2.49 -29.20 17.14
C TYR A 327 2.46 -30.37 16.17
N THR A 328 1.24 -30.79 15.79
CA THR A 328 1.04 -31.90 14.85
C THR A 328 -0.09 -31.57 13.88
N THR A 329 -0.11 -32.28 12.76
CA THR A 329 -1.08 -32.10 11.68
C THR A 329 -2.51 -32.50 12.08
N SER A 330 -3.50 -31.97 11.37
CA SER A 330 -4.92 -32.34 11.54
C SER A 330 -5.15 -33.82 11.26
N ALA A 331 -4.46 -34.36 10.25
CA ALA A 331 -4.52 -35.80 9.92
C ALA A 331 -4.00 -36.69 11.07
N LYS A 332 -2.86 -36.31 11.66
CA LYS A 332 -2.32 -37.06 12.84
C LYS A 332 -3.29 -36.99 14.03
N ARG A 333 -3.84 -35.81 14.33
CA ARG A 333 -4.83 -35.69 15.43
C ARG A 333 -6.10 -36.51 15.19
N MET A 334 -6.53 -36.64 13.95
CA MET A 334 -7.69 -37.44 13.56
C MET A 334 -7.39 -38.94 13.68
N ALA A 335 -6.19 -39.39 13.22
CA ALA A 335 -5.80 -40.77 13.10
C ALA A 335 -5.07 -41.35 14.34
N ASP A 336 -4.83 -40.53 15.36
CA ASP A 336 -4.04 -40.90 16.54
C ASP A 336 -4.63 -42.12 17.28
N GLY A 337 -3.82 -43.15 17.46
CA GLY A 337 -4.22 -44.43 18.05
C GLY A 337 -5.14 -45.31 17.15
N ILE A 338 -5.40 -44.91 15.89
CA ILE A 338 -6.19 -45.66 14.91
C ILE A 338 -5.30 -46.09 13.75
N ILE A 339 -4.51 -45.18 13.16
CA ILE A 339 -3.55 -45.46 12.11
C ILE A 339 -2.18 -44.97 12.59
N GLU A 340 -1.27 -45.91 12.85
CA GLU A 340 0.06 -45.59 13.34
C GLU A 340 0.84 -44.79 12.27
N ASN A 341 1.60 -43.77 12.71
CA ASN A 341 2.46 -42.96 11.86
C ASN A 341 1.78 -42.21 10.70
N ALA A 342 0.46 -42.10 10.67
CA ALA A 342 -0.25 -41.23 9.72
C ALA A 342 -0.03 -39.76 10.10
N VAL A 343 0.58 -38.99 9.19
CA VAL A 343 0.90 -37.57 9.39
C VAL A 343 0.16 -36.68 8.38
N LEU A 344 -0.05 -37.15 7.17
CA LEU A 344 -0.70 -36.41 6.10
C LEU A 344 -2.13 -36.92 5.82
N ASP A 345 -2.98 -36.09 5.26
CA ASP A 345 -4.30 -36.49 4.75
C ASP A 345 -4.19 -37.66 3.74
N LYS A 346 -3.17 -37.63 2.89
CA LYS A 346 -2.84 -38.69 1.93
C LYS A 346 -2.55 -40.05 2.61
N ASP A 347 -1.96 -39.99 3.78
CA ASP A 347 -1.65 -41.22 4.54
C ASP A 347 -2.95 -41.90 4.97
N VAL A 348 -3.89 -41.12 5.50
CA VAL A 348 -5.20 -41.61 5.92
C VAL A 348 -6.03 -42.10 4.72
N ILE A 349 -6.04 -41.32 3.60
CA ILE A 349 -6.75 -41.75 2.39
C ILE A 349 -6.24 -43.11 1.88
N ARG A 350 -4.92 -43.32 1.80
CA ARG A 350 -4.30 -44.55 1.33
C ARG A 350 -4.56 -45.73 2.28
N ALA A 351 -4.48 -45.50 3.59
CA ALA A 351 -4.79 -46.52 4.59
C ALA A 351 -6.24 -47.00 4.53
N LEU A 352 -7.13 -46.19 3.97
CA LEU A 352 -8.54 -46.53 3.71
C LEU A 352 -8.79 -47.05 2.28
N GLY A 353 -7.73 -47.37 1.52
CA GLY A 353 -7.82 -47.90 0.16
C GLY A 353 -8.11 -46.89 -0.93
N GLY A 354 -8.04 -45.59 -0.61
CA GLY A 354 -8.23 -44.51 -1.58
C GLY A 354 -6.96 -44.14 -2.35
N GLU A 355 -7.13 -43.56 -3.53
CA GLU A 355 -6.01 -42.98 -4.28
C GLU A 355 -5.74 -41.55 -3.83
N ALA A 356 -4.48 -41.23 -3.59
CA ALA A 356 -4.01 -39.89 -3.26
C ALA A 356 -2.85 -39.50 -4.16
N GLU A 357 -3.01 -38.41 -4.90
CA GLU A 357 -1.99 -37.87 -5.81
C GLU A 357 -0.78 -37.36 -5.04
N ASP A 358 0.42 -37.84 -5.40
CA ASP A 358 1.68 -37.24 -4.98
C ASP A 358 2.08 -36.16 -5.96
N LEU A 359 2.23 -34.94 -5.48
CA LEU A 359 2.64 -33.75 -6.28
C LEU A 359 4.03 -33.92 -6.97
N THR A 360 4.70 -35.03 -6.76
CA THR A 360 6.03 -35.31 -7.33
C THR A 360 5.98 -35.82 -8.77
N GLU A 361 4.84 -36.23 -9.31
CA GLU A 361 4.73 -36.87 -10.63
C GLU A 361 4.18 -36.00 -11.77
N THR A 362 3.60 -34.84 -11.50
CA THR A 362 3.13 -33.91 -12.56
C THR A 362 4.23 -32.96 -13.05
N ASN A 363 5.43 -33.46 -13.24
CA ASN A 363 6.66 -32.67 -13.46
C ASN A 363 6.98 -32.31 -14.91
N ASP A 364 6.15 -32.61 -15.89
CA ASP A 364 6.47 -32.30 -17.31
C ASP A 364 6.12 -30.87 -17.74
N GLU A 365 5.32 -30.14 -16.96
CA GLU A 365 4.99 -28.75 -17.29
C GLU A 365 6.02 -27.71 -16.82
N LEU A 366 6.94 -28.07 -15.93
CA LEU A 366 8.03 -27.18 -15.46
C LEU A 366 9.34 -27.31 -16.27
N ASN A 367 9.40 -28.17 -17.29
CA ASN A 367 10.40 -28.10 -18.33
C ASN A 367 10.06 -26.95 -19.28
N TYR A 368 10.24 -25.74 -18.80
CA TYR A 368 10.01 -24.53 -19.54
C TYR A 368 10.90 -24.44 -20.76
N ILE A 369 10.33 -24.72 -21.92
CA ILE A 369 10.84 -24.27 -23.22
C ILE A 369 10.80 -22.75 -23.18
N LEU A 370 11.98 -22.12 -23.22
CA LEU A 370 12.12 -20.66 -23.34
C LEU A 370 11.19 -20.14 -24.44
N PRO A 371 10.20 -19.30 -24.13
CA PRO A 371 9.28 -18.80 -25.15
C PRO A 371 10.03 -17.89 -26.13
N LYS A 372 9.74 -18.08 -27.42
CA LYS A 372 10.18 -17.20 -28.49
C LYS A 372 9.71 -15.77 -28.17
N LYS A 373 10.66 -14.82 -28.33
CA LYS A 373 10.53 -13.36 -28.18
C LYS A 373 9.10 -12.82 -28.34
N THR A 374 8.43 -12.56 -27.26
CA THR A 374 7.34 -11.59 -27.22
C THR A 374 7.94 -10.28 -26.69
N VAL A 375 8.01 -9.29 -27.56
CA VAL A 375 8.57 -7.98 -27.21
C VAL A 375 7.63 -7.33 -26.20
N ILE A 376 7.98 -7.42 -24.92
CA ILE A 376 7.40 -6.52 -23.92
C ILE A 376 7.84 -5.11 -24.30
N LYS A 377 6.92 -4.34 -24.91
CA LYS A 377 7.17 -2.93 -25.18
C LYS A 377 7.42 -2.24 -23.86
N GLN A 378 8.70 -2.08 -23.51
CA GLN A 378 9.09 -1.15 -22.48
C GLN A 378 8.39 0.17 -22.77
N SER A 379 7.60 0.65 -21.84
CA SER A 379 7.32 2.07 -21.72
C SER A 379 8.66 2.75 -21.45
N LYS A 380 9.39 3.07 -22.51
CA LYS A 380 10.58 3.91 -22.42
C LYS A 380 10.14 5.16 -21.67
N LYS A 381 10.73 5.43 -20.51
CA LYS A 381 10.75 6.76 -19.91
C LYS A 381 11.45 7.69 -20.91
N GLU A 382 10.70 8.13 -21.92
CA GLU A 382 11.16 9.17 -22.82
C GLU A 382 11.14 10.48 -22.06
N TYR A 383 12.29 10.86 -21.53
CA TYR A 383 12.51 12.27 -21.26
C TYR A 383 12.40 12.98 -22.61
N LYS A 384 11.46 13.92 -22.71
CA LYS A 384 11.40 14.78 -23.89
C LYS A 384 12.77 15.46 -23.99
N LYS A 385 13.54 15.21 -25.07
CA LYS A 385 14.77 15.96 -25.33
C LYS A 385 14.43 17.43 -25.14
N LEU A 386 15.24 18.16 -24.38
CA LEU A 386 15.05 19.59 -24.23
C LEU A 386 14.97 20.19 -25.62
N ASN A 387 13.87 20.88 -25.90
CA ASN A 387 13.68 21.53 -27.18
C ASN A 387 14.70 22.68 -27.23
N VAL A 388 15.48 22.80 -28.30
CA VAL A 388 16.51 23.85 -28.47
C VAL A 388 15.91 25.24 -28.18
N HIS A 389 14.65 25.47 -28.56
CA HIS A 389 13.92 26.68 -28.27
C HIS A 389 13.77 26.95 -26.72
N ASN A 390 13.49 25.93 -25.92
CA ASN A 390 13.39 26.08 -24.46
C ASN A 390 14.75 26.36 -23.81
N VAL A 391 15.82 25.78 -24.37
CA VAL A 391 17.19 26.06 -23.90
C VAL A 391 17.57 27.51 -24.19
N ILE A 392 17.32 27.99 -25.44
CA ILE A 392 17.57 29.38 -25.81
C ILE A 392 16.76 30.33 -24.93
N LEU A 393 15.46 30.05 -24.74
CA LEU A 393 14.59 30.87 -23.90
C LEU A 393 15.10 30.90 -22.44
N GLY A 394 15.50 29.76 -21.88
CA GLY A 394 16.09 29.66 -20.55
C GLY A 394 17.35 30.51 -20.42
N ILE A 395 18.26 30.46 -21.40
CA ILE A 395 19.49 31.27 -21.42
C ILE A 395 19.16 32.78 -21.50
N VAL A 396 18.19 33.15 -22.34
CA VAL A 396 17.74 34.57 -22.44
C VAL A 396 17.24 35.08 -21.09
N PHE A 397 16.44 34.30 -20.35
CA PHE A 397 15.94 34.69 -19.03
C PHE A 397 17.05 34.74 -17.96
N VAL A 398 18.10 33.91 -18.04
CA VAL A 398 19.29 34.01 -17.19
C VAL A 398 20.04 35.32 -17.47
N ILE A 399 20.21 35.70 -18.75
CA ILE A 399 20.84 36.95 -19.14
C ILE A 399 20.03 38.16 -18.63
N LEU A 400 18.70 38.13 -18.79
CA LEU A 400 17.81 39.18 -18.27
C LEU A 400 17.89 39.29 -16.73
N PHE A 401 18.00 38.17 -16.03
CA PHE A 401 18.24 38.16 -14.57
C PHE A 401 19.54 38.88 -14.23
N VAL A 402 20.65 38.51 -14.86
CA VAL A 402 21.96 39.13 -14.62
C VAL A 402 21.95 40.63 -14.96
N LEU A 403 21.36 41.00 -16.09
CA LEU A 403 21.23 42.43 -16.49
C LEU A 403 20.41 43.22 -15.46
N THR A 404 19.30 42.67 -14.96
CA THR A 404 18.46 43.33 -13.96
C THR A 404 19.23 43.50 -12.65
N GLN A 405 20.00 42.51 -12.23
CA GLN A 405 20.85 42.61 -11.04
C GLN A 405 21.96 43.66 -11.23
N CYS A 406 22.65 43.67 -12.36
CA CYS A 406 23.74 44.63 -12.62
C CYS A 406 23.26 46.07 -12.77
N LEU A 407 22.09 46.28 -13.38
CA LEU A 407 21.59 47.64 -13.70
C LEU A 407 20.84 48.29 -12.54
N PHE A 408 20.11 47.51 -11.75
CA PHE A 408 19.14 48.05 -10.77
C PHE A 408 19.44 47.68 -9.31
N CYS A 409 20.13 46.59 -9.01
CA CYS A 409 20.42 46.19 -7.63
C CYS A 409 21.43 47.13 -6.98
N GLY A 410 21.04 47.71 -5.84
CA GLY A 410 21.90 48.57 -5.01
C GLY A 410 22.01 50.04 -5.45
N ARG A 411 21.36 50.47 -6.55
CA ARG A 411 21.38 51.85 -7.03
C ARG A 411 20.27 52.75 -6.51
N TYR A 412 19.23 52.17 -5.91
CA TYR A 412 18.06 52.93 -5.43
C TYR A 412 17.60 52.45 -4.06
N ASP A 413 17.52 53.33 -3.09
CA ASP A 413 17.02 53.07 -1.74
C ASP A 413 15.45 53.06 -1.66
N ASN A 414 14.76 53.06 -2.82
CA ASN A 414 13.32 53.24 -2.91
C ASN A 414 12.66 51.94 -3.42
N TRP A 415 11.30 51.93 -3.39
CA TRP A 415 10.44 50.89 -3.91
C TRP A 415 10.85 50.31 -5.28
N LYS A 416 11.55 51.07 -6.12
CA LYS A 416 12.10 50.64 -7.42
C LYS A 416 13.09 49.51 -7.30
N ASN A 417 13.85 49.44 -6.20
CA ASN A 417 14.79 48.34 -5.92
C ASN A 417 14.04 47.05 -5.62
N TYR A 418 12.96 47.11 -4.83
CA TYR A 418 12.13 45.95 -4.54
C TYR A 418 11.44 45.40 -5.78
N VAL A 419 10.94 46.29 -6.68
CA VAL A 419 10.35 45.89 -7.97
C VAL A 419 11.41 45.23 -8.86
N ALA A 420 12.61 45.76 -8.94
CA ALA A 420 13.70 45.16 -9.72
C ALA A 420 14.14 43.81 -9.21
N GLN A 421 14.25 43.65 -7.88
CA GLN A 421 14.55 42.34 -7.25
C GLN A 421 13.44 41.32 -7.53
N THR A 422 12.17 41.73 -7.44
CA THR A 422 11.01 40.87 -7.73
C THR A 422 10.99 40.41 -9.18
N ILE A 423 11.28 41.31 -10.13
CA ILE A 423 11.38 40.98 -11.55
C ILE A 423 12.55 40.03 -11.81
N SER A 424 13.70 40.21 -11.15
CA SER A 424 14.84 39.32 -11.30
C SER A 424 14.55 37.90 -10.78
N ILE A 425 13.84 37.76 -9.66
CA ILE A 425 13.39 36.45 -9.15
C ILE A 425 12.45 35.76 -10.17
N LEU A 426 11.57 36.53 -10.82
CA LEU A 426 10.72 36.01 -11.87
C LEU A 426 11.54 35.47 -13.06
N PHE A 427 12.56 36.21 -13.51
CA PHE A 427 13.41 35.78 -14.62
C PHE A 427 14.16 34.48 -14.30
N ILE A 428 14.72 34.34 -13.10
CA ILE A 428 15.40 33.10 -12.72
C ILE A 428 14.42 31.93 -12.60
N ALA A 429 13.20 32.16 -12.09
CA ALA A 429 12.16 31.15 -11.99
C ALA A 429 11.73 30.66 -13.39
N VAL A 430 11.54 31.56 -14.36
CA VAL A 430 11.20 31.22 -15.76
C VAL A 430 12.37 30.52 -16.44
N ALA A 431 13.61 30.91 -16.16
CA ALA A 431 14.82 30.25 -16.68
C ALA A 431 14.88 28.80 -16.19
N MET A 432 14.76 28.58 -14.86
CA MET A 432 14.73 27.23 -14.28
C MET A 432 13.61 26.36 -14.87
N PHE A 433 12.42 26.95 -15.07
CA PHE A 433 11.28 26.25 -15.65
C PHE A 433 11.55 25.75 -17.09
N ASN A 434 12.28 26.51 -17.89
CA ASN A 434 12.61 26.14 -19.26
C ASN A 434 13.80 25.16 -19.37
N LEU A 435 14.74 25.20 -18.42
CA LEU A 435 15.96 24.37 -18.42
C LEU A 435 15.77 23.00 -17.78
N ILE A 436 14.70 22.77 -17.00
CA ILE A 436 14.46 21.48 -16.36
C ILE A 436 13.82 20.50 -17.36
N PRO A 437 14.43 19.30 -17.58
CA PRO A 437 13.86 18.29 -18.47
C PRO A 437 12.51 17.78 -17.92
N ARG A 438 11.47 17.88 -18.75
CA ARG A 438 10.11 17.49 -18.38
C ARG A 438 9.91 16.00 -18.59
N LYS A 439 9.52 15.25 -17.52
CA LYS A 439 8.97 13.91 -17.67
C LYS A 439 7.66 13.97 -18.46
N LYS A 440 7.52 13.12 -19.48
CA LYS A 440 6.18 12.80 -19.99
C LYS A 440 5.45 12.03 -18.90
N LEU A 441 4.41 12.60 -18.31
CA LEU A 441 3.44 11.83 -17.52
C LEU A 441 2.89 10.71 -18.41
N GLY A 442 2.83 9.49 -17.90
CA GLY A 442 2.31 8.35 -18.65
C GLY A 442 0.93 8.68 -19.22
N LYS A 443 0.73 8.36 -20.51
CA LYS A 443 -0.51 8.63 -21.24
C LYS A 443 -1.77 8.01 -20.61
N GLU A 444 -1.62 7.07 -19.68
CA GLU A 444 -2.72 6.27 -19.12
C GLU A 444 -3.54 6.98 -18.05
N LEU A 445 -2.97 7.91 -17.27
CA LEU A 445 -3.75 8.77 -16.37
C LEU A 445 -4.68 9.75 -17.12
N ILE A 446 -4.44 9.94 -18.42
CA ILE A 446 -5.16 10.93 -19.25
C ILE A 446 -6.28 10.26 -20.08
N GLN A 447 -6.24 8.94 -20.33
CA GLN A 447 -7.19 8.27 -21.25
C GLN A 447 -8.54 7.89 -20.63
N ASN A 448 -8.68 7.81 -19.31
CA ASN A 448 -9.96 7.43 -18.68
C ASN A 448 -10.95 8.57 -18.41
N GLU A 449 -10.63 9.83 -18.75
CA GLU A 449 -11.55 10.96 -18.52
C GLU A 449 -11.90 11.74 -19.81
N LYS A 450 -12.47 11.06 -20.81
CA LYS A 450 -13.22 11.75 -21.88
C LYS A 450 -14.74 11.82 -21.62
N SER A 451 -15.21 11.65 -20.41
CA SER A 451 -16.59 12.02 -20.09
C SER A 451 -16.63 13.50 -19.68
N LYS A 452 -17.08 14.37 -20.57
CA LYS A 452 -17.53 15.71 -20.21
C LYS A 452 -18.69 15.57 -19.22
N ARG A 453 -18.38 15.48 -17.91
CA ARG A 453 -19.40 15.42 -16.86
C ARG A 453 -20.18 16.75 -16.90
N LYS A 454 -21.47 16.67 -17.20
CA LYS A 454 -22.39 17.82 -17.04
C LYS A 454 -22.42 18.21 -15.57
N ILE A 455 -22.37 19.52 -15.28
CA ILE A 455 -22.48 20.04 -13.92
C ILE A 455 -23.80 19.53 -13.34
N SER A 456 -23.71 18.83 -12.22
CA SER A 456 -24.88 18.38 -11.48
C SER A 456 -25.70 19.60 -11.03
N LYS A 457 -27.02 19.48 -10.92
CA LYS A 457 -27.85 20.54 -10.34
C LYS A 457 -27.36 20.95 -8.95
N ARG A 458 -26.84 20.01 -8.19
CA ARG A 458 -26.29 20.16 -6.84
C ARG A 458 -25.02 21.00 -6.81
N THR A 459 -24.07 20.71 -7.73
CA THR A 459 -22.86 21.55 -7.87
C THR A 459 -23.21 23.00 -8.24
N LYS A 460 -24.30 23.22 -9.01
CA LYS A 460 -24.80 24.60 -9.29
C LYS A 460 -25.34 25.27 -8.04
N ILE A 461 -26.07 24.53 -7.20
CA ILE A 461 -26.58 25.04 -5.91
C ILE A 461 -25.40 25.32 -4.96
N ALA A 462 -24.45 24.41 -4.87
CA ALA A 462 -23.22 24.60 -4.09
C ALA A 462 -22.44 25.83 -4.56
N THR A 463 -22.32 26.03 -5.88
CA THR A 463 -21.70 27.25 -6.47
C THR A 463 -22.43 28.52 -6.06
N LEU A 464 -23.74 28.49 -6.10
CA LEU A 464 -24.56 29.64 -5.70
C LEU A 464 -24.38 29.95 -4.21
N LEU A 465 -24.42 28.94 -3.34
CA LEU A 465 -24.21 29.12 -1.90
C LEU A 465 -22.83 29.70 -1.60
N ILE A 466 -21.77 29.14 -2.20
CA ILE A 466 -20.40 29.59 -1.97
C ILE A 466 -20.17 31.01 -2.49
N LEU A 467 -20.70 31.37 -3.68
CA LEU A 467 -20.43 32.65 -4.31
C LEU A 467 -21.30 33.78 -3.80
N PHE A 468 -22.49 33.50 -3.28
CA PHE A 468 -23.43 34.53 -2.85
C PHE A 468 -23.72 34.51 -1.35
N LEU A 469 -24.04 33.36 -0.76
CA LEU A 469 -24.42 33.27 0.64
C LEU A 469 -23.26 33.64 1.57
N ILE A 470 -22.07 33.04 1.37
CA ILE A 470 -20.91 33.29 2.25
C ILE A 470 -20.43 34.73 2.20
N PRO A 471 -20.23 35.38 1.03
CA PRO A 471 -19.94 36.82 0.99
C PRO A 471 -21.02 37.66 1.67
N LEU A 472 -22.30 37.33 1.47
CA LEU A 472 -23.42 38.03 2.10
C LEU A 472 -23.35 37.90 3.63
N THR A 473 -23.07 36.70 4.16
CA THR A 473 -22.87 36.47 5.60
C THR A 473 -21.71 37.28 6.15
N ILE A 474 -20.60 37.39 5.43
CA ILE A 474 -19.46 38.24 5.81
C ILE A 474 -19.87 39.70 5.87
N PHE A 475 -20.51 40.25 4.82
CA PHE A 475 -20.93 41.63 4.78
C PHE A 475 -21.97 41.96 5.84
N ILE A 476 -23.04 41.20 5.97
CA ILE A 476 -24.06 41.37 7.00
C ILE A 476 -23.45 41.24 8.39
N GLY A 477 -22.58 40.24 8.61
CA GLY A 477 -21.92 40.04 9.88
C GLY A 477 -21.08 41.23 10.31
N ILE A 478 -20.27 41.79 9.41
CA ILE A 478 -19.46 42.98 9.69
C ILE A 478 -20.33 44.20 9.95
N TYR A 479 -21.35 44.42 9.11
CA TYR A 479 -22.23 45.61 9.21
C TYR A 479 -23.08 45.61 10.49
N TYR A 480 -23.71 44.47 10.85
CA TYR A 480 -24.64 44.42 12.00
C TYR A 480 -23.99 43.94 13.29
N LEU A 481 -23.00 43.04 13.25
CA LEU A 481 -22.38 42.44 14.44
C LEU A 481 -21.09 43.16 14.86
N GLY A 482 -20.50 43.93 13.98
CA GLY A 482 -19.23 44.64 14.16
C GLY A 482 -18.03 43.69 14.23
N ASP A 483 -16.84 44.28 14.10
CA ASP A 483 -15.56 43.55 13.95
C ASP A 483 -15.20 42.66 15.15
N LYS A 484 -15.77 42.92 16.33
CA LYS A 484 -15.47 42.11 17.56
C LYS A 484 -16.10 40.73 17.55
N LYS A 485 -17.04 40.42 16.65
CA LYS A 485 -17.74 39.13 16.58
C LYS A 485 -17.28 38.22 15.42
N TYR A 486 -16.08 38.40 14.94
CA TYR A 486 -15.51 37.65 13.82
C TYR A 486 -15.48 36.13 14.09
N TYR A 487 -15.37 35.65 15.34
CA TYR A 487 -15.49 34.24 15.66
C TYR A 487 -16.85 33.67 15.30
N PHE A 488 -17.93 34.42 15.58
CA PHE A 488 -19.29 33.99 15.24
C PHE A 488 -19.48 33.92 13.73
N ILE A 489 -19.00 34.94 13.00
CA ILE A 489 -19.03 34.96 11.54
C ILE A 489 -18.24 33.80 10.96
N SER A 490 -17.06 33.51 11.50
CA SER A 490 -16.23 32.36 11.09
C SER A 490 -16.92 31.02 11.32
N LEU A 491 -17.63 30.87 12.45
CA LEU A 491 -18.41 29.66 12.75
C LEU A 491 -19.57 29.50 11.75
N LEU A 492 -20.30 30.57 11.42
CA LEU A 492 -21.35 30.53 10.41
C LEU A 492 -20.81 30.09 9.05
N ILE A 493 -19.66 30.62 8.63
CA ILE A 493 -19.01 30.22 7.38
C ILE A 493 -18.70 28.74 7.38
N ILE A 494 -18.17 28.18 8.49
CA ILE A 494 -17.91 26.75 8.60
C ILE A 494 -19.21 25.96 8.42
N LEU A 495 -20.29 26.34 9.10
CA LEU A 495 -21.59 25.68 8.99
C LEU A 495 -22.13 25.76 7.56
N GLU A 496 -22.06 26.94 6.92
CA GLU A 496 -22.49 27.15 5.52
C GLU A 496 -21.67 26.27 4.55
N THR A 497 -20.36 26.04 4.79
CA THR A 497 -19.52 25.18 3.96
C THR A 497 -19.85 23.69 4.11
N MET A 498 -20.43 23.29 5.24
CA MET A 498 -20.89 21.90 5.45
C MET A 498 -22.09 21.54 4.59
N ILE A 499 -22.92 22.52 4.17
CA ILE A 499 -24.10 22.27 3.34
C ILE A 499 -23.71 21.74 1.94
N PRO A 500 -22.82 22.42 1.16
CA PRO A 500 -22.34 21.87 -0.11
C PRO A 500 -21.63 20.52 0.02
N LEU A 501 -20.88 20.33 1.12
CA LEU A 501 -20.24 19.05 1.40
C LEU A 501 -21.28 17.95 1.65
N GLY A 502 -22.34 18.28 2.41
CA GLY A 502 -23.47 17.36 2.63
C GLY A 502 -24.14 16.90 1.32
N PHE A 503 -24.29 17.80 0.35
CA PHE A 503 -24.81 17.44 -0.99
C PHE A 503 -23.90 16.47 -1.76
N ALA A 504 -22.58 16.51 -1.54
CA ALA A 504 -21.66 15.58 -2.14
C ALA A 504 -21.86 14.15 -1.59
N PHE A 505 -22.38 14.01 -0.36
CA PHE A 505 -22.59 12.72 0.32
C PHE A 505 -24.05 12.23 0.31
N GLU A 506 -25.01 13.00 -0.22
CA GLU A 506 -26.45 12.68 -0.15
C GLU A 506 -26.82 11.33 -0.82
N ASN A 507 -26.12 10.92 -1.86
CA ASN A 507 -26.38 9.66 -2.57
C ASN A 507 -25.57 8.48 -2.04
N ARG A 508 -24.68 8.69 -1.07
CA ARG A 508 -23.84 7.63 -0.49
C ARG A 508 -23.47 7.98 0.96
N LYS A 509 -23.36 6.99 1.81
CA LYS A 509 -22.87 7.19 3.17
C LYS A 509 -21.39 7.59 3.11
N PRO A 510 -21.00 8.75 3.71
CA PRO A 510 -19.58 9.13 3.76
C PRO A 510 -18.80 8.06 4.51
N LYS A 511 -17.71 7.60 3.91
CA LYS A 511 -16.83 6.67 4.60
C LYS A 511 -16.01 7.46 5.62
N ALA A 512 -15.86 6.95 6.84
CA ALA A 512 -15.04 7.58 7.88
C ALA A 512 -13.64 7.94 7.39
N ARG A 513 -13.09 7.17 6.46
CA ARG A 513 -11.79 7.39 5.82
C ARG A 513 -11.72 8.68 5.00
N GLU A 514 -12.83 9.12 4.40
CA GLU A 514 -12.87 10.40 3.64
C GLU A 514 -12.68 11.58 4.57
N LEU A 515 -13.37 11.57 5.71
CA LEU A 515 -13.23 12.60 6.72
C LEU A 515 -11.80 12.66 7.29
N VAL A 516 -11.19 11.49 7.52
CA VAL A 516 -9.80 11.40 7.98
C VAL A 516 -8.84 12.03 6.97
N ILE A 517 -9.02 11.79 5.67
CA ILE A 517 -8.15 12.37 4.63
C ILE A 517 -8.33 13.89 4.54
N ILE A 518 -9.57 14.38 4.58
CA ILE A 518 -9.86 15.83 4.60
C ILE A 518 -9.20 16.48 5.81
N SER A 519 -9.35 15.89 7.00
CA SER A 519 -8.72 16.37 8.23
C SER A 519 -7.20 16.36 8.15
N ALA A 520 -6.61 15.33 7.54
CA ALA A 520 -5.17 15.24 7.32
C ALA A 520 -4.67 16.35 6.38
N LEU A 521 -5.40 16.66 5.31
CA LEU A 521 -5.06 17.75 4.39
C LEU A 521 -5.13 19.12 5.08
N CYS A 522 -6.14 19.35 5.91
CA CYS A 522 -6.23 20.55 6.75
C CYS A 522 -5.02 20.64 7.70
N ALA A 523 -4.69 19.54 8.38
CA ALA A 523 -3.55 19.48 9.31
C ALA A 523 -2.21 19.77 8.60
N ILE A 524 -1.99 19.22 7.40
CA ILE A 524 -0.81 19.50 6.57
C ILE A 524 -0.77 20.98 6.20
N GLY A 525 -1.91 21.59 5.86
CA GLY A 525 -2.02 23.03 5.57
C GLY A 525 -1.63 23.90 6.76
N VAL A 526 -2.13 23.58 7.96
CA VAL A 526 -1.80 24.26 9.21
C VAL A 526 -0.32 24.09 9.55
N ALA A 527 0.18 22.86 9.54
CA ALA A 527 1.58 22.54 9.83
C ALA A 527 2.54 23.23 8.84
N GLY A 528 2.18 23.22 7.54
CA GLY A 528 2.93 23.93 6.51
C GLY A 528 3.00 25.44 6.76
N ARG A 529 1.89 26.05 7.16
CA ARG A 529 1.90 27.49 7.53
C ARG A 529 2.80 27.77 8.72
N THR A 530 2.82 26.86 9.70
CA THR A 530 3.66 26.96 10.91
C THR A 530 5.15 26.77 10.58
N ALA A 531 5.48 25.77 9.76
CA ALA A 531 6.86 25.48 9.38
C ALA A 531 7.56 26.65 8.66
N PHE A 532 6.79 27.43 7.88
CA PHE A 532 7.30 28.60 7.16
C PHE A 532 6.92 29.94 7.82
N PHE A 533 6.73 29.93 9.14
CA PHE A 533 6.28 31.13 9.89
C PHE A 533 7.19 32.34 9.69
N MET A 534 8.50 32.15 9.74
CA MET A 534 9.50 33.20 9.61
C MET A 534 9.56 33.88 8.23
N LEU A 535 8.95 33.27 7.20
CA LEU A 535 8.96 33.81 5.85
C LEU A 535 7.64 34.53 5.56
N PRO A 536 7.64 35.87 5.43
CA PRO A 536 6.43 36.62 5.11
C PRO A 536 5.83 36.16 3.78
N GLN A 537 4.53 35.87 3.76
CA GLN A 537 3.74 35.42 2.58
C GLN A 537 4.24 34.16 1.86
N PHE A 538 5.40 33.60 2.24
CA PHE A 538 5.95 32.38 1.62
C PHE A 538 5.49 31.13 2.38
N LYS A 539 4.31 30.59 2.01
CA LYS A 539 3.62 29.50 2.73
C LYS A 539 2.95 28.53 1.77
N PRO A 540 2.87 27.20 2.10
CA PRO A 540 2.31 26.18 1.22
C PRO A 540 0.77 26.11 1.20
N VAL A 541 0.06 26.92 1.99
CA VAL A 541 -1.39 26.78 2.21
C VAL A 541 -2.18 26.75 0.92
N ALA A 542 -2.00 27.74 0.06
CA ALA A 542 -2.73 27.83 -1.21
C ALA A 542 -2.45 26.62 -2.10
N ALA A 543 -1.20 26.13 -2.15
CA ALA A 543 -0.84 24.94 -2.92
C ALA A 543 -1.55 23.68 -2.41
N ILE A 544 -1.62 23.48 -1.09
CA ILE A 544 -2.30 22.32 -0.47
C ILE A 544 -3.81 22.40 -0.74
N VAL A 545 -4.40 23.57 -0.64
CA VAL A 545 -5.81 23.81 -0.92
C VAL A 545 -6.14 23.52 -2.40
N ILE A 546 -5.30 23.96 -3.33
CA ILE A 546 -5.43 23.66 -4.76
C ILE A 546 -5.35 22.17 -5.02
N ILE A 547 -4.33 21.47 -4.46
CA ILE A 547 -4.17 20.01 -4.60
C ILE A 547 -5.41 19.28 -4.06
N SER A 548 -5.96 19.73 -2.92
CA SER A 548 -7.17 19.16 -2.32
C SER A 548 -8.38 19.30 -3.23
N GLY A 549 -8.57 20.48 -3.84
CA GLY A 549 -9.65 20.75 -4.79
C GLY A 549 -9.52 19.90 -6.06
N VAL A 550 -8.32 19.79 -6.62
CA VAL A 550 -8.04 18.97 -7.81
C VAL A 550 -8.31 17.48 -7.54
N ALA A 551 -7.94 16.98 -6.34
CA ALA A 551 -8.09 15.56 -5.99
C ALA A 551 -9.55 15.19 -5.65
N PHE A 552 -10.23 15.99 -4.83
CA PHE A 552 -11.52 15.61 -4.22
C PHE A 552 -12.72 16.48 -4.63
N GLY A 553 -12.52 17.51 -5.42
CA GLY A 553 -13.59 18.38 -5.91
C GLY A 553 -13.66 19.74 -5.25
N GLY A 554 -14.49 20.62 -5.85
CA GLY A 554 -14.56 22.01 -5.43
C GLY A 554 -15.07 22.18 -4.00
N GLU A 555 -16.10 21.46 -3.63
CA GLU A 555 -16.71 21.50 -2.30
C GLU A 555 -15.71 21.13 -1.21
N THR A 556 -14.95 20.04 -1.44
CA THR A 556 -13.88 19.60 -0.51
C THR A 556 -12.74 20.60 -0.49
N GLY A 557 -12.33 21.14 -1.64
CA GLY A 557 -11.29 22.17 -1.73
C GLY A 557 -11.67 23.43 -0.96
N PHE A 558 -12.94 23.85 -1.04
CA PHE A 558 -13.45 24.99 -0.27
C PHE A 558 -13.35 24.72 1.24
N LEU A 559 -13.83 23.58 1.68
CA LEU A 559 -13.81 23.19 3.10
C LEU A 559 -12.38 23.14 3.66
N VAL A 560 -11.45 22.48 2.94
CA VAL A 560 -10.04 22.40 3.35
C VAL A 560 -9.43 23.80 3.46
N GLY A 561 -9.70 24.71 2.50
CA GLY A 561 -9.24 26.09 2.53
C GLY A 561 -9.77 26.86 3.73
N ALA A 562 -11.08 26.82 3.95
CA ALA A 562 -11.75 27.53 5.05
C ALA A 562 -11.28 27.03 6.43
N ILE A 563 -11.24 25.69 6.64
CA ILE A 563 -10.81 25.12 7.93
C ILE A 563 -9.32 25.38 8.17
N THR A 564 -8.48 25.25 7.14
CA THR A 564 -7.03 25.51 7.28
C THR A 564 -6.77 26.96 7.70
N ALA A 565 -7.48 27.92 7.10
CA ALA A 565 -7.38 29.32 7.49
C ALA A 565 -7.83 29.55 8.93
N PHE A 566 -9.00 29.05 9.28
CA PHE A 566 -9.56 29.18 10.63
C PHE A 566 -8.64 28.59 11.71
N VAL A 567 -8.26 27.31 11.56
CA VAL A 567 -7.46 26.61 12.55
C VAL A 567 -6.05 27.20 12.66
N SER A 568 -5.43 27.55 11.52
CA SER A 568 -4.08 28.13 11.56
C SER A 568 -4.06 29.49 12.25
N ASN A 569 -5.14 30.26 12.20
CA ASN A 569 -5.20 31.56 12.87
C ASN A 569 -5.25 31.47 14.41
N PHE A 570 -5.53 30.29 15.01
CA PHE A 570 -5.32 30.09 16.45
C PHE A 570 -3.84 30.18 16.84
N PHE A 571 -2.94 29.84 15.92
CA PHE A 571 -1.47 29.92 16.15
C PHE A 571 -0.89 31.27 15.73
N PHE A 572 -1.49 31.95 14.73
CA PHE A 572 -0.96 33.19 14.15
C PHE A 572 -1.74 34.46 14.51
N GLY A 573 -2.75 34.32 15.34
CA GLY A 573 -3.62 35.38 15.76
C GLY A 573 -4.94 35.38 14.98
N GLN A 574 -6.01 35.34 15.72
CA GLN A 574 -7.39 35.52 15.21
C GLN A 574 -7.73 37.00 15.13
N GLY A 575 -8.48 37.38 14.14
CA GLY A 575 -8.91 38.77 13.96
C GLY A 575 -10.03 38.92 12.92
N PRO A 576 -10.46 40.18 12.65
CA PRO A 576 -11.49 40.44 11.66
C PRO A 576 -11.17 39.96 10.25
N TRP A 577 -9.87 39.72 9.96
CA TRP A 577 -9.40 39.14 8.68
C TRP A 577 -9.72 37.66 8.53
N THR A 578 -10.02 36.94 9.63
CA THR A 578 -10.20 35.48 9.59
C THR A 578 -11.33 35.06 8.64
N PRO A 579 -12.54 35.58 8.66
CA PRO A 579 -13.60 35.27 7.71
C PRO A 579 -13.20 35.46 6.26
N TRP A 580 -12.49 36.55 5.97
CA TRP A 580 -12.00 36.87 4.63
C TRP A 580 -10.96 35.89 4.15
N GLN A 581 -10.03 35.49 5.02
CA GLN A 581 -9.03 34.44 4.69
C GLN A 581 -9.68 33.09 4.45
N MET A 582 -10.67 32.70 5.26
CA MET A 582 -11.44 31.47 5.07
C MET A 582 -12.11 31.45 3.70
N PHE A 583 -12.76 32.55 3.33
CA PHE A 583 -13.40 32.67 2.02
C PHE A 583 -12.35 32.64 0.89
N SER A 584 -11.25 33.40 1.02
CA SER A 584 -10.22 33.52 -0.02
C SER A 584 -9.54 32.17 -0.31
N PHE A 585 -9.13 31.43 0.71
CA PHE A 585 -8.55 30.09 0.51
C PHE A 585 -9.61 29.07 0.06
N GLY A 586 -10.83 29.19 0.58
CA GLY A 586 -11.94 28.33 0.18
C GLY A 586 -12.24 28.46 -1.31
N ILE A 587 -12.41 29.69 -1.82
CA ILE A 587 -12.72 29.93 -3.24
C ILE A 587 -11.58 29.46 -4.17
N ILE A 588 -10.32 29.58 -3.75
CA ILE A 588 -9.19 29.05 -4.50
C ILE A 588 -9.31 27.52 -4.67
N GLY A 589 -9.60 26.80 -3.58
CA GLY A 589 -9.80 25.35 -3.61
C GLY A 589 -11.02 24.95 -4.43
N PHE A 590 -12.12 25.70 -4.31
CA PHE A 590 -13.32 25.47 -5.07
C PHE A 590 -13.11 25.61 -6.58
N LEU A 591 -12.47 26.70 -7.00
CA LEU A 591 -12.15 26.93 -8.40
C LEU A 591 -11.18 25.90 -8.96
N ALA A 592 -10.17 25.50 -8.18
CA ALA A 592 -9.28 24.42 -8.56
C ALA A 592 -10.07 23.13 -8.86
N GLY A 593 -10.97 22.73 -7.95
CA GLY A 593 -11.80 21.54 -8.17
C GLY A 593 -12.65 21.64 -9.43
N ILE A 594 -13.32 22.76 -9.66
CA ILE A 594 -14.17 22.94 -10.85
C ILE A 594 -13.34 22.93 -12.15
N MET A 595 -12.27 23.71 -12.21
CA MET A 595 -11.49 23.91 -13.43
C MET A 595 -10.79 22.63 -13.90
N PHE A 596 -10.20 21.88 -12.96
CA PHE A 596 -9.46 20.66 -13.26
C PHE A 596 -10.35 19.42 -13.40
N GLN A 597 -11.41 19.28 -12.62
CA GLN A 597 -12.32 18.13 -12.76
C GLN A 597 -13.19 18.20 -14.02
N LYS A 598 -13.55 19.38 -14.48
CA LYS A 598 -14.28 19.56 -15.75
C LYS A 598 -13.41 19.44 -16.99
N GLY A 599 -12.09 19.28 -16.82
CA GLY A 599 -11.16 19.23 -17.93
C GLY A 599 -10.98 20.58 -18.66
N ILE A 600 -11.37 21.70 -18.04
CA ILE A 600 -11.06 23.04 -18.55
C ILE A 600 -9.56 23.25 -18.52
N LEU A 601 -8.92 22.88 -17.41
CA LEU A 601 -7.48 22.83 -17.25
C LEU A 601 -7.03 21.36 -17.15
N ARG A 602 -5.83 21.08 -17.66
CA ARG A 602 -5.25 19.73 -17.60
C ARG A 602 -4.54 19.54 -16.26
N LYS A 603 -4.59 18.36 -15.68
CA LYS A 603 -3.86 18.00 -14.46
C LYS A 603 -2.34 17.89 -14.72
N THR A 604 -1.77 18.87 -15.42
CA THR A 604 -0.34 18.96 -15.68
C THR A 604 0.32 19.88 -14.65
N LYS A 605 1.57 19.63 -14.35
CA LYS A 605 2.35 20.45 -13.44
C LYS A 605 2.37 21.92 -13.86
N THR A 606 2.46 22.17 -15.16
CA THR A 606 2.48 23.53 -15.73
C THR A 606 1.14 24.24 -15.52
N ASP A 607 0.03 23.58 -15.89
CA ASP A 607 -1.30 24.19 -15.77
C ASP A 607 -1.65 24.48 -14.32
N MET A 608 -1.22 23.59 -13.39
CA MET A 608 -1.41 23.81 -11.95
C MET A 608 -0.58 24.99 -11.43
N CYS A 609 0.67 25.14 -11.86
CA CYS A 609 1.51 26.26 -11.45
C CYS A 609 0.97 27.59 -11.99
N VAL A 610 0.57 27.63 -13.27
CA VAL A 610 -0.03 28.84 -13.87
C VAL A 610 -1.35 29.19 -13.18
N PHE A 611 -2.22 28.21 -12.98
CA PHE A 611 -3.46 28.40 -12.24
C PHE A 611 -3.19 28.90 -10.83
N GLY A 612 -2.28 28.25 -10.10
CA GLY A 612 -1.92 28.61 -8.73
C GLY A 612 -1.41 30.05 -8.62
N PHE A 613 -0.56 30.47 -9.57
CA PHE A 613 -0.11 31.86 -9.62
C PHE A 613 -1.27 32.83 -9.79
N LEU A 614 -2.10 32.59 -10.83
CA LEU A 614 -3.20 33.51 -11.17
C LEU A 614 -4.24 33.60 -10.07
N VAL A 615 -4.70 32.48 -9.50
CA VAL A 615 -5.74 32.51 -8.44
C VAL A 615 -5.21 33.09 -7.13
N THR A 616 -3.95 32.87 -6.79
CA THR A 616 -3.36 33.45 -5.57
C THR A 616 -3.16 34.95 -5.76
N PHE A 617 -2.60 35.38 -6.88
CA PHE A 617 -2.35 36.79 -7.14
C PHE A 617 -3.66 37.59 -7.31
N VAL A 618 -4.58 37.12 -8.17
CA VAL A 618 -5.79 37.84 -8.54
C VAL A 618 -6.91 37.67 -7.51
N ILE A 619 -7.19 36.44 -7.07
CA ILE A 619 -8.34 36.15 -6.21
C ILE A 619 -8.01 36.40 -4.75
N TYR A 620 -6.90 35.86 -4.23
CA TYR A 620 -6.52 36.11 -2.85
C TYR A 620 -6.23 37.60 -2.62
N GLY A 621 -5.38 38.22 -3.44
CA GLY A 621 -5.09 39.64 -3.37
C GLY A 621 -6.32 40.47 -3.64
N GLY A 622 -7.14 40.07 -4.64
CA GLY A 622 -8.39 40.77 -4.99
C GLY A 622 -9.42 40.85 -3.86
N ILE A 623 -9.44 39.86 -2.95
CA ILE A 623 -10.33 39.83 -1.79
C ILE A 623 -9.69 40.45 -0.57
N MET A 624 -8.42 40.10 -0.26
CA MET A 624 -7.78 40.53 0.99
C MET A 624 -7.37 42.00 1.01
N ASN A 625 -6.99 42.58 -0.14
CA ASN A 625 -6.61 44.01 -0.18
C ASN A 625 -7.79 44.94 0.12
N PRO A 626 -8.96 44.86 -0.57
CA PRO A 626 -10.11 45.69 -0.20
C PRO A 626 -10.66 45.33 1.18
N ALA A 627 -10.60 44.03 1.61
CA ALA A 627 -11.00 43.65 2.94
C ALA A 627 -10.20 44.39 4.02
N SER A 628 -8.90 44.62 3.80
CA SER A 628 -8.06 45.39 4.72
C SER A 628 -8.56 46.82 4.90
N VAL A 629 -9.01 47.46 3.83
CA VAL A 629 -9.58 48.82 3.91
C VAL A 629 -10.92 48.81 4.67
N ILE A 630 -11.79 47.83 4.38
CA ILE A 630 -13.10 47.69 5.04
C ILE A 630 -12.93 47.45 6.55
N MET A 631 -11.95 46.73 6.97
CA MET A 631 -11.71 46.41 8.39
C MET A 631 -11.12 47.53 9.21
N TRP A 632 -10.37 48.45 8.58
CA TRP A 632 -9.61 49.48 9.32
C TRP A 632 -10.04 50.93 9.07
N GLN A 633 -10.91 51.16 8.10
CA GLN A 633 -11.35 52.53 7.76
C GLN A 633 -12.86 52.67 7.93
N SER A 634 -13.29 53.73 8.64
CA SER A 634 -14.71 54.05 8.84
C SER A 634 -15.36 54.72 7.62
N ASN A 635 -14.58 55.48 6.83
CA ASN A 635 -15.05 56.13 5.61
C ASN A 635 -14.25 55.60 4.40
N ILE A 636 -14.87 54.73 3.62
CA ILE A 636 -14.22 54.06 2.49
C ILE A 636 -14.31 54.94 1.25
N ASN A 637 -13.15 55.23 0.63
CA ASN A 637 -13.04 55.89 -0.66
C ASN A 637 -12.39 54.95 -1.68
N ILE A 638 -12.78 55.05 -2.95
CA ILE A 638 -12.25 54.25 -4.06
C ILE A 638 -10.73 54.38 -4.18
N ASN A 639 -10.16 55.55 -3.89
CA ASN A 639 -8.71 55.76 -3.90
C ASN A 639 -7.99 54.98 -2.82
N MET A 640 -8.59 54.76 -1.65
CA MET A 640 -8.02 53.89 -0.59
C MET A 640 -7.97 52.42 -1.02
N VAL A 641 -9.03 51.97 -1.70
CA VAL A 641 -9.08 50.60 -2.26
C VAL A 641 -8.04 50.43 -3.35
N LEU A 642 -7.90 51.38 -4.27
CA LEU A 642 -6.85 51.33 -5.29
C LEU A 642 -5.44 51.36 -4.69
N SER A 643 -5.21 52.20 -3.67
CA SER A 643 -3.96 52.27 -2.96
C SER A 643 -3.64 50.93 -2.23
N SER A 644 -4.65 50.25 -1.67
CA SER A 644 -4.44 48.96 -1.01
C SER A 644 -3.94 47.87 -1.99
N TYR A 645 -4.44 47.88 -3.24
CA TYR A 645 -3.93 46.98 -4.28
C TYR A 645 -2.47 47.28 -4.64
N VAL A 646 -2.11 48.56 -4.80
CA VAL A 646 -0.73 48.94 -5.13
C VAL A 646 0.23 48.54 -4.00
N MET A 647 -0.14 48.81 -2.75
CA MET A 647 0.68 48.45 -1.58
C MET A 647 0.69 46.97 -1.32
N GLY A 648 -0.38 46.23 -1.59
CA GLY A 648 -0.49 44.77 -1.43
C GLY A 648 0.22 43.99 -2.52
N MET A 649 0.40 44.56 -3.72
CA MET A 649 0.94 43.86 -4.89
C MET A 649 2.26 43.11 -4.64
N PRO A 650 3.28 43.65 -3.97
CA PRO A 650 4.51 42.92 -3.70
C PRO A 650 4.31 41.68 -2.83
N PHE A 651 3.42 41.78 -1.83
CA PHE A 651 3.11 40.67 -0.91
C PHE A 651 2.28 39.58 -1.62
N ASP A 652 1.32 39.98 -2.44
CA ASP A 652 0.52 39.07 -3.26
C ASP A 652 1.38 38.32 -4.29
N PHE A 653 2.39 39.03 -4.85
CA PHE A 653 3.35 38.41 -5.76
C PHE A 653 4.20 37.35 -5.06
N ILE A 654 4.74 37.65 -3.87
CA ILE A 654 5.51 36.66 -3.08
C ILE A 654 4.62 35.45 -2.75
N HIS A 655 3.36 35.68 -2.38
CA HIS A 655 2.41 34.61 -2.09
C HIS A 655 2.12 33.75 -3.33
N ALA A 656 1.93 34.37 -4.50
CA ALA A 656 1.73 33.67 -5.77
C ALA A 656 2.95 32.84 -6.18
N VAL A 657 4.16 33.39 -6.05
CA VAL A 657 5.43 32.68 -6.31
C VAL A 657 5.61 31.51 -5.34
N SER A 658 5.29 31.71 -4.06
CA SER A 658 5.28 30.64 -3.06
C SER A 658 4.34 29.51 -3.46
N THR A 659 3.13 29.83 -3.89
CA THR A 659 2.15 28.84 -4.37
C THR A 659 2.70 28.03 -5.55
N VAL A 660 3.34 28.70 -6.52
CA VAL A 660 4.00 28.02 -7.66
C VAL A 660 5.11 27.10 -7.18
N PHE A 661 5.95 27.58 -6.26
CA PHE A 661 7.06 26.78 -5.70
C PHE A 661 6.55 25.47 -5.08
N PHE A 662 5.57 25.56 -4.19
CA PHE A 662 5.03 24.37 -3.53
C PHE A 662 4.24 23.48 -4.48
N LEU A 663 3.50 24.00 -5.44
CA LEU A 663 2.84 23.21 -6.48
C LEU A 663 3.87 22.49 -7.37
N PHE A 664 4.95 23.16 -7.72
CA PHE A 664 5.99 22.57 -8.56
C PHE A 664 6.61 21.30 -7.95
N PHE A 665 6.85 21.30 -6.64
CA PHE A 665 7.47 20.17 -5.96
C PHE A 665 6.46 19.16 -5.37
N ALA A 666 5.32 19.62 -4.86
CA ALA A 666 4.40 18.78 -4.11
C ALA A 666 3.19 18.31 -4.91
N ALA A 667 2.76 18.98 -5.98
CA ALA A 667 1.51 18.65 -6.64
C ALA A 667 1.49 17.24 -7.23
N GLU A 668 2.50 16.88 -8.01
CA GLU A 668 2.57 15.55 -8.67
C GLU A 668 2.62 14.40 -7.63
N PRO A 669 3.54 14.37 -6.66
CA PRO A 669 3.62 13.26 -5.70
C PRO A 669 2.41 13.20 -4.77
N MET A 670 1.81 14.35 -4.40
CA MET A 670 0.61 14.36 -3.57
C MET A 670 -0.61 13.86 -4.35
N LEU A 671 -0.85 14.35 -5.55
CA LEU A 671 -1.99 13.90 -6.37
C LEU A 671 -1.89 12.42 -6.69
N GLU A 672 -0.72 11.91 -7.03
CA GLU A 672 -0.50 10.48 -7.27
C GLU A 672 -0.88 9.63 -6.04
N LYS A 673 -0.48 10.05 -4.85
CA LYS A 673 -0.86 9.38 -3.60
C LYS A 673 -2.35 9.50 -3.29
N LEU A 674 -2.94 10.69 -3.48
CA LEU A 674 -4.35 10.92 -3.19
C LEU A 674 -5.26 10.16 -4.18
N GLU A 675 -4.93 10.11 -5.47
CA GLU A 675 -5.66 9.30 -6.45
C GLU A 675 -5.55 7.80 -6.15
N ARG A 676 -4.37 7.32 -5.76
CA ARG A 676 -4.21 5.93 -5.33
C ARG A 676 -5.07 5.59 -4.12
N ILE A 677 -5.08 6.46 -3.10
CA ILE A 677 -5.94 6.29 -1.92
C ILE A 677 -7.42 6.29 -2.31
N LYS A 678 -7.81 7.19 -3.23
CA LYS A 678 -9.16 7.31 -3.77
C LYS A 678 -9.62 6.00 -4.43
N ILE A 679 -8.80 5.42 -5.31
CA ILE A 679 -9.09 4.16 -6.00
C ILE A 679 -9.13 3.00 -5.00
N LYS A 680 -8.10 2.85 -4.16
CA LYS A 680 -7.98 1.74 -3.20
C LYS A 680 -9.15 1.64 -2.23
N TYR A 681 -9.68 2.77 -1.79
CA TYR A 681 -10.76 2.81 -0.80
C TYR A 681 -12.13 3.17 -1.38
N GLY A 682 -12.23 3.35 -2.70
CA GLY A 682 -13.46 3.75 -3.38
C GLY A 682 -14.01 5.06 -2.78
N LEU A 683 -13.14 6.07 -2.64
CA LEU A 683 -13.49 7.37 -2.10
C LEU A 683 -13.90 8.29 -3.23
N ILE A 684 -14.87 9.16 -2.98
CA ILE A 684 -15.37 10.25 -3.85
C ILE A 684 -15.03 10.06 -5.35
N GLU A 685 -15.93 9.47 -6.11
CA GLU A 685 -15.90 9.48 -7.58
C GLU A 685 -16.47 10.77 -8.17
#